data_992950936ba44e5b4a1ce65e4acec4cc
#
_entry.id   992950936ba44e5b4a1ce65e4acec4cc
#
_cell.length_a   1.000
_cell.length_b   1.000
_cell.length_c   1.000
_cell.angle_alpha   90.00
_cell.angle_beta   90.00
_cell.angle_gamma   90.00
#
_symmetry.space_group_name_H-M   'P 1'
#
loop_
_entity.id
_entity.type
_entity.pdbx_description
1 polymer ?
#
loop_
_entity_poly.entity_id
_entity_poly.type
_entity_poly.pdbx_seq_one_letter_code
_entity_poly.pdbx_strand_id
1 'polypeptide(L)'
;MARAFPLERVRNIGIAAHIDAGKTTTTERILFYSGVVHKIGEVHDGAAVTDWMAQERERGITITAAAISTSWKDHRVNIIDTPGHVDFTIEVERSMRVLDGVIAVFCAVGGVQPQSETVWRQADRYSVPRMVFVNKMDRTGADFLKVHGQIQDRLKANAVPIQLPIGAEGELSGIIDLVENKAHIYKDDLGQDIEVTDVPENMKDQVEEWRAFLMEKVAETDEALIEKFLDTGELSNDELKKGIRTGVLKHGLVPLLCGSAFKNKGVQLVLDAVVDYLPAPIDVPPIQGILPDGTEAVRPSDDKAPFSALAFKVMADPYGKLTFVRMYSGVLEKGSYVMNSTKGIKERISRLVVLKADDREEVDQLQAGDLGAVLGLKNTTTGDTLCSAEEPIVLETLFVPEPVISVAVEPKTKGDMEKLSKALVSLAEEDPTFRVRTDQETGQTVIAGMGELHLEILVDRMMREFKVEANIGAPQVSYRETIRGSSKGEGKFSRQTGGKGQYGHVVIEMEPGEPESGFVFVNKIVGGVVPKEFIKPSEQGMKETCESGVIAGFPLIDVKVSMVDGSYHDVDSSEMAFKIAGSMAFKDAVRKCNPVLLEPMMKVEVEVPEDFLGSVIGDLSSRRGQVEGQAIDDGTSKVSSKVPLAEMFGYATELRSMTQGRGIFSMEFSHYEDVPRNVAEAIISKNQGNS
;
A
#
# COMPACT_ATOMS: atom_id res chain seq x y z
N MET A 1 29.49 5.31 18.45
CA MET A 1 29.32 4.36 19.60
C MET A 1 29.13 2.95 19.09
N ALA A 2 29.41 1.92 19.90
CA ALA A 2 29.07 0.53 19.49
C ALA A 2 27.56 0.40 19.42
N ARG A 3 27.07 -0.43 18.48
CA ARG A 3 25.65 -0.78 18.37
C ARG A 3 25.14 -1.42 19.65
N ALA A 4 23.89 -1.09 20.03
CA ALA A 4 23.20 -1.79 21.12
C ALA A 4 22.87 -3.24 20.74
N PHE A 5 22.50 -3.46 19.47
CA PHE A 5 22.23 -4.79 18.88
C PHE A 5 23.02 -4.94 17.58
N PRO A 6 23.72 -6.06 17.35
CA PRO A 6 24.31 -6.37 16.06
C PRO A 6 23.25 -6.41 14.95
N LEU A 7 23.62 -6.11 13.70
CA LEU A 7 22.69 -6.10 12.57
C LEU A 7 21.95 -7.43 12.38
N GLU A 8 22.63 -8.54 12.62
CA GLU A 8 22.08 -9.91 12.55
C GLU A 8 20.93 -10.12 13.55
N ARG A 9 20.89 -9.31 14.63
CA ARG A 9 19.86 -9.35 15.67
C ARG A 9 18.83 -8.25 15.57
N VAL A 10 18.71 -7.62 14.41
CA VAL A 10 17.63 -6.66 14.10
C VAL A 10 16.59 -7.33 13.24
N ARG A 11 15.32 -7.08 13.51
CA ARG A 11 14.17 -7.52 12.70
C ARG A 11 13.27 -6.32 12.43
N ASN A 12 13.06 -5.97 11.17
CA ASN A 12 12.12 -4.93 10.78
C ASN A 12 10.93 -5.62 10.11
N ILE A 13 9.87 -5.77 10.86
CA ILE A 13 8.72 -6.57 10.46
C ILE A 13 7.45 -5.74 10.33
N GLY A 14 6.60 -6.13 9.38
CA GLY A 14 5.24 -5.64 9.28
C GLY A 14 4.23 -6.67 9.78
N ILE A 15 3.13 -6.20 10.33
CA ILE A 15 1.96 -7.02 10.58
C ILE A 15 0.89 -6.61 9.61
N ALA A 16 0.52 -7.51 8.70
CA ALA A 16 -0.41 -7.26 7.62
C ALA A 16 -1.59 -8.25 7.69
N ALA A 17 -2.80 -7.75 7.47
CA ALA A 17 -4.01 -8.55 7.56
C ALA A 17 -5.16 -7.88 6.83
N HIS A 18 -6.21 -8.65 6.51
CA HIS A 18 -7.49 -8.04 6.19
C HIS A 18 -8.18 -7.45 7.44
N ILE A 19 -9.23 -6.68 7.23
CA ILE A 19 -10.05 -6.11 8.30
C ILE A 19 -10.55 -7.24 9.20
N ASP A 20 -10.53 -7.01 10.50
CA ASP A 20 -10.96 -7.96 11.52
C ASP A 20 -10.22 -9.31 11.61
N ALA A 21 -9.08 -9.51 10.96
CA ALA A 21 -8.28 -10.72 11.18
C ALA A 21 -7.61 -10.75 12.57
N GLY A 22 -7.62 -9.62 13.30
CA GLY A 22 -7.03 -9.48 14.63
C GLY A 22 -5.60 -8.97 14.60
N LYS A 23 -5.26 -8.15 13.60
CA LYS A 23 -3.97 -7.51 13.44
C LYS A 23 -3.56 -6.70 14.68
N THR A 24 -4.32 -5.66 15.02
CA THR A 24 -4.06 -4.80 16.18
C THR A 24 -4.01 -5.59 17.49
N THR A 25 -4.91 -6.59 17.66
CA THR A 25 -4.86 -7.48 18.83
C THR A 25 -3.54 -8.26 18.88
N THR A 26 -3.05 -8.77 17.74
CA THR A 26 -1.76 -9.48 17.67
C THR A 26 -0.61 -8.55 18.02
N THR A 27 -0.59 -7.32 17.48
CA THR A 27 0.41 -6.29 17.79
C THR A 27 0.42 -5.96 19.29
N GLU A 28 -0.74 -5.70 19.89
CA GLU A 28 -0.86 -5.41 21.33
C GLU A 28 -0.34 -6.56 22.21
N ARG A 29 -0.59 -7.82 21.85
CA ARG A 29 -0.05 -8.98 22.56
C ARG A 29 1.46 -9.12 22.41
N ILE A 30 2.00 -8.81 21.23
CA ILE A 30 3.46 -8.75 21.02
C ILE A 30 4.09 -7.70 21.94
N LEU A 31 3.51 -6.50 22.03
CA LEU A 31 4.00 -5.43 22.89
C LEU A 31 3.90 -5.78 24.38
N PHE A 32 2.84 -6.50 24.77
CA PHE A 32 2.68 -6.97 26.15
C PHE A 32 3.74 -8.01 26.52
N TYR A 33 3.91 -9.06 25.71
CA TYR A 33 4.90 -10.11 26.03
C TYR A 33 6.34 -9.65 25.94
N SER A 34 6.61 -8.66 25.11
CA SER A 34 7.94 -8.03 25.01
C SER A 34 8.21 -6.99 26.12
N GLY A 35 7.23 -6.74 27.01
CA GLY A 35 7.39 -5.87 28.17
C GLY A 35 7.34 -4.37 27.87
N VAL A 36 6.93 -3.98 26.65
CA VAL A 36 6.76 -2.57 26.25
C VAL A 36 5.53 -1.98 26.91
N VAL A 37 4.45 -2.74 27.00
CA VAL A 37 3.23 -2.35 27.71
C VAL A 37 2.98 -3.26 28.90
N HIS A 38 2.50 -2.69 30.01
CA HIS A 38 2.27 -3.44 31.26
C HIS A 38 0.84 -3.99 31.39
N LYS A 39 -0.08 -3.55 30.54
CA LYS A 39 -1.46 -4.00 30.52
C LYS A 39 -1.85 -4.35 29.09
N ILE A 40 -2.67 -5.38 28.97
CA ILE A 40 -3.24 -5.74 27.68
C ILE A 40 -4.29 -4.69 27.29
N GLY A 41 -4.05 -4.00 26.17
CA GLY A 41 -5.02 -3.09 25.55
C GLY A 41 -6.03 -3.91 24.74
N GLU A 42 -7.33 -3.67 24.97
CA GLU A 42 -8.39 -4.25 24.15
C GLU A 42 -8.84 -3.23 23.09
N VAL A 43 -8.86 -3.66 21.84
CA VAL A 43 -9.24 -2.80 20.70
C VAL A 43 -10.67 -2.29 20.84
N HIS A 44 -11.58 -3.15 21.33
CA HIS A 44 -12.99 -2.79 21.53
C HIS A 44 -13.21 -1.73 22.62
N ASP A 45 -12.29 -1.61 23.56
CA ASP A 45 -12.34 -0.59 24.61
C ASP A 45 -11.61 0.71 24.23
N GLY A 46 -11.06 0.79 23.01
CA GLY A 46 -10.28 1.92 22.54
C GLY A 46 -8.97 2.11 23.31
N ALA A 47 -8.45 1.03 23.94
CA ALA A 47 -7.27 1.05 24.79
C ALA A 47 -5.99 0.56 24.07
N ALA A 48 -6.06 0.31 22.76
CA ALA A 48 -4.91 -0.11 21.97
C ALA A 48 -3.89 1.04 21.85
N VAL A 49 -2.62 0.75 22.13
CA VAL A 49 -1.52 1.71 22.07
C VAL A 49 -1.17 2.07 20.63
N THR A 50 -1.34 1.10 19.72
CA THR A 50 -1.04 1.29 18.30
C THR A 50 -2.05 2.18 17.58
N ASP A 51 -3.30 2.24 18.07
CA ASP A 51 -4.37 3.08 17.54
C ASP A 51 -4.37 4.44 18.27
N TRP A 52 -3.44 5.32 17.91
CA TRP A 52 -3.23 6.60 18.58
C TRP A 52 -4.20 7.69 18.15
N MET A 53 -4.79 7.60 16.93
CA MET A 53 -5.77 8.55 16.44
C MET A 53 -7.16 8.33 17.08
N ALA A 54 -7.86 9.44 17.34
CA ALA A 54 -9.23 9.35 17.86
C ALA A 54 -10.16 8.56 16.91
N GLN A 55 -9.98 8.74 15.60
CA GLN A 55 -10.76 8.04 14.58
C GLN A 55 -10.48 6.53 14.54
N GLU A 56 -9.24 6.10 14.78
CA GLU A 56 -8.89 4.68 14.89
C GLU A 56 -9.63 4.02 16.06
N ARG A 57 -9.59 4.68 17.23
CA ARG A 57 -10.27 4.21 18.44
C ARG A 57 -11.79 4.19 18.30
N GLU A 58 -12.38 5.25 17.71
CA GLU A 58 -13.82 5.35 17.49
C GLU A 58 -14.35 4.30 16.50
N ARG A 59 -13.55 3.95 15.48
CA ARG A 59 -13.96 3.06 14.40
C ARG A 59 -13.46 1.62 14.57
N GLY A 60 -12.48 1.40 15.46
CA GLY A 60 -11.85 0.10 15.69
C GLY A 60 -11.01 -0.39 14.49
N ILE A 61 -10.49 0.53 13.67
CA ILE A 61 -9.65 0.22 12.51
C ILE A 61 -8.35 1.02 12.55
N THR A 62 -7.24 0.40 12.16
CA THR A 62 -5.97 1.12 11.96
C THR A 62 -6.04 1.92 10.66
N ILE A 63 -5.76 3.20 10.73
CA ILE A 63 -5.78 4.15 9.60
C ILE A 63 -4.35 4.44 9.14
N THR A 64 -3.45 4.73 10.10
CA THR A 64 -2.06 5.06 9.82
C THR A 64 -1.12 4.00 10.37
N ALA A 65 -0.09 3.66 9.61
CA ALA A 65 0.93 2.73 10.08
C ALA A 65 1.66 3.29 11.30
N ALA A 66 1.72 2.51 12.39
CA ALA A 66 2.49 2.81 13.59
C ALA A 66 3.80 2.02 13.58
N ALA A 67 4.92 2.71 13.84
CA ALA A 67 6.23 2.06 13.95
C ALA A 67 6.66 2.02 15.42
N ILE A 68 6.89 0.84 15.96
CA ILE A 68 7.22 0.63 17.36
C ILE A 68 8.43 -0.30 17.46
N SER A 69 9.37 0.02 18.36
CA SER A 69 10.54 -0.80 18.63
C SER A 69 10.38 -1.55 19.96
N THR A 70 10.69 -2.84 19.94
CA THR A 70 10.73 -3.72 21.10
C THR A 70 11.94 -4.64 21.07
N SER A 71 12.07 -5.51 22.07
CA SER A 71 13.13 -6.53 22.11
C SER A 71 12.57 -7.89 22.51
N TRP A 72 13.11 -8.96 21.87
CA TRP A 72 12.77 -10.33 22.16
C TRP A 72 13.99 -11.24 22.00
N LYS A 73 14.31 -12.08 22.97
CA LYS A 73 15.47 -13.02 22.95
C LYS A 73 16.76 -12.36 22.41
N ASP A 74 17.17 -11.25 23.00
CA ASP A 74 18.36 -10.48 22.60
C ASP A 74 18.34 -9.95 21.16
N HIS A 75 17.15 -9.85 20.53
CA HIS A 75 16.95 -9.23 19.25
C HIS A 75 16.15 -7.92 19.42
N ARG A 76 16.48 -6.94 18.59
CA ARG A 76 15.65 -5.75 18.41
C ARG A 76 14.60 -6.05 17.35
N VAL A 77 13.34 -5.89 17.69
CA VAL A 77 12.22 -6.09 16.78
C VAL A 77 11.52 -4.75 16.57
N ASN A 78 11.62 -4.21 15.38
CA ASN A 78 10.88 -3.03 14.97
C ASN A 78 9.63 -3.51 14.23
N ILE A 79 8.47 -3.07 14.69
CA ILE A 79 7.17 -3.50 14.18
C ILE A 79 6.52 -2.31 13.49
N ILE A 80 6.06 -2.49 12.27
CA ILE A 80 5.16 -1.56 11.59
C ILE A 80 3.79 -2.21 11.50
N ASP A 81 2.83 -1.66 12.25
CA ASP A 81 1.43 -2.06 12.18
C ASP A 81 0.77 -1.37 10.99
N THR A 82 0.40 -2.14 9.95
CA THR A 82 -0.13 -1.59 8.70
C THR A 82 -1.65 -1.54 8.71
N PRO A 83 -2.31 -0.55 8.06
CA PRO A 83 -3.76 -0.58 7.88
C PRO A 83 -4.23 -1.84 7.15
N GLY A 84 -5.43 -2.30 7.48
CA GLY A 84 -6.07 -3.43 6.79
C GLY A 84 -7.06 -3.00 5.70
N HIS A 85 -7.40 -1.70 5.59
CA HIS A 85 -8.42 -1.20 4.69
C HIS A 85 -7.82 -0.75 3.35
N VAL A 86 -8.49 -1.07 2.25
CA VAL A 86 -8.02 -0.77 0.89
C VAL A 86 -7.88 0.73 0.59
N ASP A 87 -8.65 1.59 1.26
CA ASP A 87 -8.54 3.05 1.11
C ASP A 87 -7.19 3.58 1.61
N PHE A 88 -6.46 2.79 2.40
CA PHE A 88 -5.14 3.13 2.94
C PHE A 88 -4.02 2.32 2.29
N THR A 89 -4.20 1.90 1.04
CA THR A 89 -3.22 1.10 0.29
C THR A 89 -1.83 1.74 0.29
N ILE A 90 -1.72 3.07 0.23
CA ILE A 90 -0.44 3.77 0.28
C ILE A 90 0.32 3.56 1.60
N GLU A 91 -0.40 3.47 2.73
CA GLU A 91 0.22 3.17 4.02
C GLU A 91 0.84 1.77 4.02
N VAL A 92 0.18 0.81 3.37
CA VAL A 92 0.68 -0.55 3.20
C VAL A 92 1.87 -0.57 2.24
N GLU A 93 1.77 0.10 1.08
CA GLU A 93 2.83 0.18 0.08
C GLU A 93 4.12 0.76 0.67
N ARG A 94 4.04 1.90 1.34
CA ARG A 94 5.21 2.54 1.95
C ARG A 94 5.78 1.75 3.12
N SER A 95 4.94 1.02 3.85
CA SER A 95 5.40 0.12 4.90
C SER A 95 6.14 -1.08 4.30
N MET A 96 5.56 -1.76 3.31
CA MET A 96 6.19 -2.91 2.63
C MET A 96 7.58 -2.56 2.07
N ARG A 97 7.77 -1.33 1.60
CA ARG A 97 9.05 -0.86 1.04
C ARG A 97 10.19 -0.82 2.06
N VAL A 98 9.88 -0.64 3.34
CA VAL A 98 10.88 -0.46 4.41
C VAL A 98 11.00 -1.67 5.33
N LEU A 99 10.20 -2.70 5.11
CA LEU A 99 10.23 -3.93 5.88
C LEU A 99 11.23 -4.92 5.33
N ASP A 100 11.81 -5.73 6.23
CA ASP A 100 12.63 -6.86 5.87
C ASP A 100 11.82 -8.16 5.86
N GLY A 101 10.71 -8.23 6.63
CA GLY A 101 9.81 -9.38 6.66
C GLY A 101 8.40 -9.03 7.10
N VAL A 102 7.44 -9.89 6.86
CA VAL A 102 6.00 -9.68 7.17
C VAL A 102 5.40 -10.87 7.89
N ILE A 103 4.57 -10.59 8.90
CA ILE A 103 3.62 -11.52 9.47
C ILE A 103 2.27 -11.26 8.80
N ALA A 104 1.83 -12.19 7.97
CA ALA A 104 0.50 -12.15 7.36
C ALA A 104 -0.50 -12.84 8.29
N VAL A 105 -1.44 -12.09 8.86
CA VAL A 105 -2.44 -12.62 9.80
C VAL A 105 -3.72 -12.98 9.06
N PHE A 106 -4.13 -14.24 9.14
CA PHE A 106 -5.36 -14.75 8.56
C PHE A 106 -6.35 -15.16 9.65
N CYS A 107 -7.64 -15.00 9.38
CA CYS A 107 -8.68 -15.48 10.26
C CYS A 107 -8.91 -16.98 10.03
N ALA A 108 -8.91 -17.78 11.09
CA ALA A 108 -9.13 -19.24 10.99
C ALA A 108 -10.52 -19.62 10.44
N VAL A 109 -11.51 -18.73 10.55
CA VAL A 109 -12.85 -18.90 10.00
C VAL A 109 -12.96 -18.37 8.57
N GLY A 110 -12.53 -17.10 8.36
CA GLY A 110 -12.67 -16.42 7.07
C GLY A 110 -11.63 -16.85 6.02
N GLY A 111 -10.50 -17.37 6.44
CA GLY A 111 -9.42 -17.81 5.54
C GLY A 111 -8.85 -16.68 4.67
N VAL A 112 -8.57 -17.02 3.40
CA VAL A 112 -8.05 -16.05 2.41
C VAL A 112 -9.20 -15.20 1.88
N GLN A 113 -9.12 -13.90 2.09
CA GLN A 113 -10.06 -12.89 1.62
C GLN A 113 -9.40 -11.97 0.58
N PRO A 114 -10.16 -11.21 -0.22
CA PRO A 114 -9.60 -10.36 -1.30
C PRO A 114 -8.57 -9.36 -0.83
N GLN A 115 -8.79 -8.75 0.33
CA GLN A 115 -7.81 -7.85 0.93
C GLN A 115 -6.50 -8.56 1.29
N SER A 116 -6.59 -9.83 1.73
CA SER A 116 -5.40 -10.66 1.96
C SER A 116 -4.62 -10.88 0.67
N GLU A 117 -5.32 -11.11 -0.46
CA GLU A 117 -4.68 -11.27 -1.77
C GLU A 117 -3.99 -9.97 -2.23
N THR A 118 -4.61 -8.82 -1.97
CA THR A 118 -4.02 -7.52 -2.31
C THR A 118 -2.73 -7.26 -1.53
N VAL A 119 -2.77 -7.44 -0.21
CA VAL A 119 -1.59 -7.28 0.65
C VAL A 119 -0.51 -8.31 0.29
N TRP A 120 -0.91 -9.54 -0.06
CA TRP A 120 0.02 -10.58 -0.50
C TRP A 120 0.75 -10.18 -1.78
N ARG A 121 0.02 -9.69 -2.79
CA ARG A 121 0.60 -9.17 -4.05
C ARG A 121 1.53 -7.98 -3.83
N GLN A 122 1.22 -7.10 -2.86
CA GLN A 122 2.12 -6.01 -2.49
C GLN A 122 3.43 -6.55 -1.91
N ALA A 123 3.37 -7.56 -1.02
CA ALA A 123 4.57 -8.20 -0.50
C ALA A 123 5.37 -8.92 -1.59
N ASP A 124 4.71 -9.50 -2.62
CA ASP A 124 5.39 -10.07 -3.80
C ASP A 124 6.10 -8.99 -4.61
N ARG A 125 5.44 -7.86 -4.87
CA ARG A 125 6.02 -6.73 -5.61
C ARG A 125 7.34 -6.25 -5.00
N TYR A 126 7.41 -6.16 -3.69
CA TYR A 126 8.61 -5.71 -2.97
C TYR A 126 9.52 -6.87 -2.55
N SER A 127 9.22 -8.09 -2.97
CA SER A 127 9.99 -9.30 -2.61
C SER A 127 10.24 -9.38 -1.10
N VAL A 128 9.20 -9.16 -0.28
CA VAL A 128 9.29 -9.22 1.17
C VAL A 128 9.04 -10.65 1.66
N PRO A 129 10.01 -11.30 2.33
CA PRO A 129 9.82 -12.60 2.97
C PRO A 129 8.71 -12.56 4.00
N ARG A 130 7.95 -13.65 4.13
CA ARG A 130 6.77 -13.67 4.97
C ARG A 130 6.58 -14.97 5.72
N MET A 131 5.84 -14.87 6.82
CA MET A 131 5.28 -15.98 7.57
C MET A 131 3.79 -15.73 7.79
N VAL A 132 3.02 -16.77 8.03
CA VAL A 132 1.57 -16.69 8.25
C VAL A 132 1.24 -17.02 9.68
N PHE A 133 0.37 -16.22 10.30
CA PHE A 133 -0.26 -16.51 11.58
C PHE A 133 -1.78 -16.68 11.38
N VAL A 134 -2.27 -17.91 11.49
CA VAL A 134 -3.70 -18.24 11.46
C VAL A 134 -4.27 -17.97 12.84
N ASN A 135 -4.91 -16.81 12.96
CA ASN A 135 -5.45 -16.26 14.20
C ASN A 135 -6.93 -16.61 14.38
N LYS A 136 -7.47 -16.38 15.58
CA LYS A 136 -8.87 -16.65 15.95
C LYS A 136 -9.25 -18.14 15.92
N MET A 137 -8.30 -19.00 16.26
CA MET A 137 -8.55 -20.43 16.41
C MET A 137 -9.59 -20.79 17.51
N ASP A 138 -9.93 -19.81 18.34
CA ASP A 138 -10.96 -19.89 19.40
C ASP A 138 -12.40 -19.69 18.90
N ARG A 139 -12.60 -19.25 17.67
CA ARG A 139 -13.92 -18.96 17.12
C ARG A 139 -14.58 -20.21 16.54
N THR A 140 -15.92 -20.26 16.63
CA THR A 140 -16.73 -21.30 16.00
C THR A 140 -16.49 -21.33 14.49
N GLY A 141 -16.25 -22.51 13.92
CA GLY A 141 -15.91 -22.70 12.50
C GLY A 141 -14.42 -22.49 12.19
N ALA A 142 -13.55 -22.36 13.19
CA ALA A 142 -12.11 -22.23 12.98
C ALA A 142 -11.49 -23.53 12.45
N ASP A 143 -10.83 -23.46 11.30
CA ASP A 143 -10.17 -24.59 10.65
C ASP A 143 -8.81 -24.19 10.07
N PHE A 144 -7.74 -24.64 10.74
CA PHE A 144 -6.35 -24.35 10.34
C PHE A 144 -5.98 -24.96 8.99
N LEU A 145 -6.38 -26.22 8.76
CA LEU A 145 -6.01 -26.94 7.55
C LEU A 145 -6.78 -26.43 6.31
N LYS A 146 -8.03 -26.02 6.50
CA LYS A 146 -8.79 -25.32 5.44
C LYS A 146 -8.09 -24.03 5.01
N VAL A 147 -7.61 -23.22 5.95
CA VAL A 147 -6.87 -21.99 5.64
C VAL A 147 -5.55 -22.30 4.93
N HIS A 148 -4.82 -23.34 5.37
CA HIS A 148 -3.61 -23.82 4.68
C HIS A 148 -3.89 -24.14 3.21
N GLY A 149 -4.93 -24.95 2.92
CA GLY A 149 -5.32 -25.26 1.55
C GLY A 149 -5.68 -24.01 0.72
N GLN A 150 -6.43 -23.07 1.31
CA GLN A 150 -6.77 -21.81 0.63
C GLN A 150 -5.53 -20.96 0.28
N ILE A 151 -4.53 -20.92 1.15
CA ILE A 151 -3.28 -20.17 0.90
C ILE A 151 -2.53 -20.81 -0.28
N GLN A 152 -2.46 -22.14 -0.33
CA GLN A 152 -1.85 -22.85 -1.45
C GLN A 152 -2.62 -22.62 -2.76
N ASP A 153 -3.94 -22.73 -2.74
CA ASP A 153 -4.77 -22.67 -3.94
C ASP A 153 -4.93 -21.24 -4.49
N ARG A 154 -5.21 -20.27 -3.61
CA ARG A 154 -5.53 -18.88 -4.03
C ARG A 154 -4.32 -17.99 -4.14
N LEU A 155 -3.34 -18.13 -3.22
CA LEU A 155 -2.13 -17.31 -3.19
C LEU A 155 -0.95 -18.00 -3.89
N LYS A 156 -1.11 -19.27 -4.29
CA LYS A 156 -0.05 -20.08 -4.94
C LYS A 156 1.25 -20.14 -4.12
N ALA A 157 1.14 -20.04 -2.82
CA ALA A 157 2.26 -20.02 -1.90
C ALA A 157 2.63 -21.43 -1.45
N ASN A 158 3.92 -21.72 -1.34
CA ASN A 158 4.42 -22.94 -0.70
C ASN A 158 4.32 -22.79 0.82
N ALA A 159 3.07 -22.85 1.31
CA ALA A 159 2.75 -22.71 2.72
C ALA A 159 3.00 -24.04 3.45
N VAL A 160 3.79 -24.00 4.52
CA VAL A 160 4.21 -25.17 5.26
C VAL A 160 3.88 -25.02 6.74
N PRO A 161 2.96 -25.79 7.30
CA PRO A 161 2.67 -25.81 8.73
C PRO A 161 3.92 -26.14 9.54
N ILE A 162 4.29 -25.25 10.46
CA ILE A 162 5.33 -25.50 11.46
C ILE A 162 4.72 -25.71 12.85
N GLN A 163 3.40 -25.55 12.94
CA GLN A 163 2.59 -25.74 14.15
C GLN A 163 1.27 -26.41 13.81
N LEU A 164 0.68 -27.07 14.81
CA LEU A 164 -0.70 -27.56 14.76
C LEU A 164 -1.45 -27.12 16.03
N PRO A 165 -2.75 -26.77 15.95
CA PRO A 165 -3.54 -26.44 17.12
C PRO A 165 -3.91 -27.71 17.91
N ILE A 166 -3.96 -27.63 19.24
CA ILE A 166 -4.51 -28.64 20.11
C ILE A 166 -5.93 -28.24 20.47
N GLY A 167 -6.90 -28.86 19.81
CA GLY A 167 -8.28 -28.43 19.84
C GLY A 167 -8.56 -27.25 18.94
N ALA A 168 -9.82 -26.88 18.82
CA ALA A 168 -10.29 -25.71 18.09
C ALA A 168 -11.47 -25.09 18.85
N GLU A 169 -11.86 -23.88 18.46
CA GLU A 169 -12.98 -23.15 19.06
C GLU A 169 -12.81 -22.99 20.59
N GLY A 170 -13.85 -23.28 21.36
CA GLY A 170 -13.81 -23.22 22.82
C GLY A 170 -12.87 -24.24 23.49
N GLU A 171 -12.43 -25.27 22.77
CA GLU A 171 -11.54 -26.31 23.25
C GLU A 171 -10.05 -26.08 22.90
N LEU A 172 -9.72 -24.95 22.30
CA LEU A 172 -8.31 -24.59 22.01
C LEU A 172 -7.51 -24.53 23.32
N SER A 173 -6.69 -25.54 23.58
CA SER A 173 -5.91 -25.69 24.83
C SER A 173 -4.43 -25.41 24.66
N GLY A 174 -3.88 -25.60 23.45
CA GLY A 174 -2.46 -25.47 23.21
C GLY A 174 -2.08 -25.50 21.74
N ILE A 175 -0.78 -25.58 21.51
CA ILE A 175 -0.18 -25.59 20.17
C ILE A 175 0.94 -26.62 20.16
N ILE A 176 1.02 -27.42 19.12
CA ILE A 176 2.13 -28.33 18.87
C ILE A 176 3.14 -27.61 17.98
N ASP A 177 4.38 -27.58 18.40
CA ASP A 177 5.52 -27.18 17.59
C ASP A 177 6.05 -28.41 16.86
N LEU A 178 5.93 -28.43 15.52
CA LEU A 178 6.39 -29.52 14.66
C LEU A 178 7.91 -29.56 14.51
N VAL A 179 8.59 -28.45 14.73
CA VAL A 179 10.06 -28.36 14.65
C VAL A 179 10.68 -28.99 15.88
N GLU A 180 10.22 -28.61 17.08
CA GLU A 180 10.71 -29.14 18.36
C GLU A 180 10.04 -30.47 18.73
N ASN A 181 8.93 -30.83 18.06
CA ASN A 181 8.09 -32.00 18.35
C ASN A 181 7.60 -31.99 19.80
N LYS A 182 7.07 -30.84 20.25
CA LYS A 182 6.58 -30.61 21.60
C LYS A 182 5.22 -29.92 21.57
N ALA A 183 4.44 -30.15 22.65
CA ALA A 183 3.17 -29.49 22.89
C ALA A 183 3.33 -28.34 23.91
N HIS A 184 2.82 -27.18 23.58
CA HIS A 184 2.75 -25.99 24.44
C HIS A 184 1.32 -25.85 24.94
N ILE A 185 1.08 -26.16 26.21
CA ILE A 185 -0.24 -26.13 26.85
C ILE A 185 -0.35 -24.86 27.69
N TYR A 186 -1.36 -24.05 27.44
CA TYR A 186 -1.60 -22.80 28.17
C TYR A 186 -2.45 -23.07 29.41
N LYS A 187 -1.94 -22.73 30.58
CA LYS A 187 -2.56 -23.00 31.87
C LYS A 187 -3.33 -21.82 32.45
N ASP A 188 -3.03 -20.61 31.96
CA ASP A 188 -3.66 -19.38 32.42
C ASP A 188 -4.26 -18.56 31.25
N ASP A 189 -5.17 -17.65 31.59
CA ASP A 189 -5.86 -16.81 30.60
C ASP A 189 -4.95 -15.71 30.02
N LEU A 190 -3.84 -15.37 30.70
CA LEU A 190 -2.87 -14.39 30.23
C LEU A 190 -1.80 -14.99 29.32
N GLY A 191 -1.79 -16.32 29.15
CA GLY A 191 -0.82 -17.01 28.33
C GLY A 191 0.62 -16.92 28.82
N GLN A 192 0.83 -16.66 30.11
CA GLN A 192 2.16 -16.55 30.72
C GLN A 192 2.67 -17.86 31.30
N ASP A 193 1.76 -18.72 31.76
CA ASP A 193 2.06 -20.06 32.27
C ASP A 193 1.87 -21.09 31.15
N ILE A 194 2.99 -21.46 30.52
CA ILE A 194 3.03 -22.40 29.40
C ILE A 194 3.76 -23.68 29.84
N GLU A 195 3.04 -24.79 29.88
CA GLU A 195 3.63 -26.11 30.11
C GLU A 195 4.08 -26.72 28.79
N VAL A 196 5.38 -27.04 28.69
CA VAL A 196 5.92 -27.74 27.52
C VAL A 196 5.97 -29.23 27.81
N THR A 197 5.22 -30.01 27.02
CA THR A 197 5.06 -31.48 27.23
C THR A 197 5.34 -32.23 25.92
N ASP A 198 5.32 -33.55 26.01
CA ASP A 198 5.32 -34.40 24.83
C ASP A 198 3.97 -34.29 24.09
N VAL A 199 3.98 -34.64 22.82
CA VAL A 199 2.78 -34.66 21.97
C VAL A 199 1.70 -35.55 22.58
N PRO A 200 0.45 -35.08 22.70
CA PRO A 200 -0.68 -35.88 23.21
C PRO A 200 -0.89 -37.13 22.35
N GLU A 201 -1.19 -38.25 22.99
CA GLU A 201 -1.32 -39.57 22.35
C GLU A 201 -2.30 -39.58 21.17
N ASN A 202 -3.42 -38.86 21.33
CA ASN A 202 -4.47 -38.75 20.30
C ASN A 202 -4.06 -37.89 19.07
N MET A 203 -2.92 -37.22 19.09
CA MET A 203 -2.44 -36.39 17.99
C MET A 203 -1.14 -36.93 17.36
N LYS A 204 -0.57 -38.01 17.89
CA LYS A 204 0.71 -38.51 17.41
C LYS A 204 0.73 -38.81 15.92
N ASP A 205 -0.26 -39.53 15.41
CA ASP A 205 -0.32 -39.90 13.99
C ASP A 205 -0.40 -38.67 13.10
N GLN A 206 -1.20 -37.65 13.47
CA GLN A 206 -1.33 -36.42 12.76
C GLN A 206 -0.01 -35.61 12.80
N VAL A 207 0.65 -35.56 13.93
CA VAL A 207 1.94 -34.85 14.09
C VAL A 207 3.03 -35.55 13.29
N GLU A 208 3.08 -36.88 13.26
CA GLU A 208 4.03 -37.63 12.43
C GLU A 208 3.84 -37.32 10.93
N GLU A 209 2.58 -37.32 10.46
CA GLU A 209 2.25 -36.96 9.08
C GLU A 209 2.74 -35.53 8.72
N TRP A 210 2.34 -34.53 9.52
CA TRP A 210 2.68 -33.15 9.24
C TRP A 210 4.17 -32.83 9.46
N ARG A 211 4.83 -33.52 10.40
CA ARG A 211 6.27 -33.40 10.58
C ARG A 211 7.04 -34.01 9.40
N ALA A 212 6.60 -35.15 8.86
CA ALA A 212 7.16 -35.72 7.64
C ALA A 212 7.00 -34.77 6.46
N PHE A 213 5.82 -34.19 6.28
CA PHE A 213 5.58 -33.15 5.27
C PHE A 213 6.50 -31.92 5.45
N LEU A 214 6.67 -31.45 6.69
CA LEU A 214 7.59 -30.36 6.99
C LEU A 214 9.04 -30.72 6.60
N MET A 215 9.52 -31.91 6.98
CA MET A 215 10.88 -32.37 6.67
C MET A 215 11.11 -32.47 5.16
N GLU A 216 10.15 -32.98 4.40
CA GLU A 216 10.20 -33.04 2.93
C GLU A 216 10.32 -31.63 2.33
N LYS A 217 9.44 -30.70 2.73
CA LYS A 217 9.46 -29.33 2.23
C LYS A 217 10.70 -28.54 2.62
N VAL A 218 11.23 -28.78 3.79
CA VAL A 218 12.48 -28.18 4.25
C VAL A 218 13.69 -28.77 3.50
N ALA A 219 13.69 -30.08 3.23
CA ALA A 219 14.76 -30.70 2.44
C ALA A 219 14.91 -30.07 1.05
N GLU A 220 13.78 -29.70 0.39
CA GLU A 220 13.77 -29.05 -0.92
C GLU A 220 14.52 -27.69 -0.95
N THR A 221 14.85 -27.07 0.20
CA THR A 221 15.49 -25.76 0.28
C THR A 221 17.00 -25.76 0.07
N ASP A 222 17.68 -26.92 0.23
CA ASP A 222 19.14 -27.06 0.18
C ASP A 222 19.54 -28.47 -0.28
N GLU A 223 20.48 -28.59 -1.24
CA GLU A 223 20.92 -29.88 -1.81
C GLU A 223 21.46 -30.85 -0.74
N ALA A 224 22.19 -30.36 0.24
CA ALA A 224 22.73 -31.20 1.31
C ALA A 224 21.63 -31.75 2.23
N LEU A 225 20.54 -30.98 2.43
CA LEU A 225 19.37 -31.46 3.18
C LEU A 225 18.57 -32.49 2.39
N ILE A 226 18.49 -32.38 1.05
CA ILE A 226 17.86 -33.39 0.19
C ILE A 226 18.63 -34.71 0.30
N GLU A 227 19.96 -34.70 0.11
CA GLU A 227 20.80 -35.92 0.19
C GLU A 227 20.61 -36.61 1.53
N LYS A 228 20.70 -35.84 2.63
CA LYS A 228 20.55 -36.40 3.96
C LYS A 228 19.17 -36.97 4.20
N PHE A 229 18.11 -36.26 3.81
CA PHE A 229 16.72 -36.72 3.99
C PHE A 229 16.45 -37.99 3.18
N LEU A 230 16.99 -38.10 1.96
CA LEU A 230 16.87 -39.32 1.15
C LEU A 230 17.62 -40.53 1.76
N ASP A 231 18.75 -40.27 2.43
CA ASP A 231 19.57 -41.33 3.05
C ASP A 231 19.02 -41.81 4.40
N THR A 232 18.55 -40.87 5.23
CA THR A 232 18.20 -41.14 6.62
C THR A 232 16.68 -41.08 6.91
N GLY A 233 15.91 -40.41 6.07
CA GLY A 233 14.48 -40.12 6.31
C GLY A 233 14.23 -39.07 7.39
N GLU A 234 15.28 -38.48 7.98
CA GLU A 234 15.18 -37.60 9.14
C GLU A 234 16.06 -36.36 9.01
N LEU A 235 15.58 -35.22 9.55
CA LEU A 235 16.34 -33.98 9.77
C LEU A 235 16.30 -33.63 11.27
N SER A 236 17.41 -33.16 11.80
CA SER A 236 17.48 -32.66 13.18
C SER A 236 16.73 -31.32 13.30
N ASN A 237 16.36 -30.93 14.52
CA ASN A 237 15.68 -29.67 14.79
C ASN A 237 16.49 -28.44 14.33
N ASP A 238 17.82 -28.47 14.47
CA ASP A 238 18.71 -27.39 14.00
C ASP A 238 18.73 -27.30 12.48
N GLU A 239 18.72 -28.42 11.77
CA GLU A 239 18.64 -28.48 10.32
C GLU A 239 17.26 -28.00 9.82
N LEU A 240 16.19 -28.39 10.51
CA LEU A 240 14.85 -27.88 10.21
C LEU A 240 14.80 -26.36 10.37
N LYS A 241 15.27 -25.81 11.48
CA LYS A 241 15.31 -24.35 11.71
C LYS A 241 16.11 -23.63 10.61
N LYS A 242 17.32 -24.14 10.31
CA LYS A 242 18.17 -23.56 9.28
C LYS A 242 17.52 -23.66 7.88
N GLY A 243 16.90 -24.79 7.55
CA GLY A 243 16.24 -25.01 6.28
C GLY A 243 14.99 -24.15 6.12
N ILE A 244 14.15 -24.02 7.15
CA ILE A 244 12.99 -23.11 7.15
C ILE A 244 13.47 -21.68 6.87
N ARG A 245 14.48 -21.20 7.64
CA ARG A 245 15.04 -19.85 7.42
C ARG A 245 15.55 -19.66 5.99
N THR A 246 16.31 -20.63 5.47
CA THR A 246 16.81 -20.60 4.10
C THR A 246 15.68 -20.54 3.08
N GLY A 247 14.62 -21.32 3.28
CA GLY A 247 13.43 -21.33 2.43
C GLY A 247 12.69 -20.00 2.47
N VAL A 248 12.54 -19.38 3.65
CA VAL A 248 11.92 -18.05 3.80
C VAL A 248 12.73 -16.97 3.10
N LEU A 249 14.05 -16.96 3.29
CA LEU A 249 14.94 -15.96 2.68
C LEU A 249 15.00 -16.08 1.13
N LYS A 250 14.82 -17.28 0.60
CA LYS A 250 14.75 -17.54 -0.86
C LYS A 250 13.33 -17.39 -1.44
N HIS A 251 12.34 -17.00 -0.65
CA HIS A 251 10.92 -16.95 -1.02
C HIS A 251 10.34 -18.31 -1.50
N GLY A 252 11.00 -19.39 -1.13
CA GLY A 252 10.61 -20.76 -1.51
C GLY A 252 9.69 -21.46 -0.51
N LEU A 253 9.55 -20.91 0.71
CA LEU A 253 8.76 -21.50 1.79
C LEU A 253 8.13 -20.41 2.64
N VAL A 254 6.86 -20.63 3.02
CA VAL A 254 6.11 -19.73 3.92
C VAL A 254 5.68 -20.51 5.16
N PRO A 255 6.29 -20.28 6.33
CA PRO A 255 5.91 -20.98 7.57
C PRO A 255 4.50 -20.58 8.00
N LEU A 256 3.68 -21.58 8.37
CA LEU A 256 2.35 -21.39 8.95
C LEU A 256 2.37 -21.66 10.44
N LEU A 257 1.88 -20.68 11.21
CA LEU A 257 1.65 -20.75 12.64
C LEU A 257 0.17 -20.61 12.95
N CYS A 258 -0.26 -21.03 14.13
CA CYS A 258 -1.64 -20.94 14.56
C CYS A 258 -1.76 -20.40 15.98
N GLY A 259 -2.94 -19.85 16.31
CA GLY A 259 -3.23 -19.39 17.66
C GLY A 259 -4.49 -18.53 17.77
N SER A 260 -4.64 -17.93 18.93
CA SER A 260 -5.63 -16.90 19.21
C SER A 260 -5.02 -15.76 20.00
N ALA A 261 -4.79 -14.63 19.33
CA ALA A 261 -4.31 -13.44 20.00
C ALA A 261 -5.26 -12.96 21.09
N PHE A 262 -6.58 -13.05 20.87
CA PHE A 262 -7.59 -12.67 21.86
C PHE A 262 -7.54 -13.57 23.11
N LYS A 263 -7.30 -14.86 22.95
CA LYS A 263 -7.15 -15.83 24.05
C LYS A 263 -5.73 -15.96 24.56
N ASN A 264 -4.81 -15.08 24.11
CA ASN A 264 -3.43 -15.04 24.56
C ASN A 264 -2.64 -16.34 24.31
N LYS A 265 -2.95 -17.05 23.20
CA LYS A 265 -2.33 -18.33 22.84
C LYS A 265 -1.60 -18.24 21.51
N GLY A 266 -0.32 -18.61 21.48
CA GLY A 266 0.50 -18.71 20.27
C GLY A 266 1.37 -17.48 19.96
N VAL A 267 1.15 -16.32 20.56
CA VAL A 267 1.84 -15.09 20.17
C VAL A 267 3.34 -15.11 20.53
N GLN A 268 3.73 -15.72 21.65
CA GLN A 268 5.13 -15.89 22.01
C GLN A 268 5.86 -16.76 20.98
N LEU A 269 5.20 -17.83 20.50
CA LEU A 269 5.74 -18.68 19.44
C LEU A 269 5.86 -17.94 18.09
N VAL A 270 4.97 -16.99 17.81
CA VAL A 270 5.11 -16.09 16.66
C VAL A 270 6.36 -15.21 16.81
N LEU A 271 6.62 -14.64 17.99
CA LEU A 271 7.84 -13.87 18.27
C LEU A 271 9.11 -14.71 18.14
N ASP A 272 9.07 -15.95 18.60
CA ASP A 272 10.17 -16.91 18.41
C ASP A 272 10.44 -17.16 16.92
N ALA A 273 9.40 -17.41 16.14
CA ALA A 273 9.49 -17.62 14.71
C ALA A 273 9.99 -16.37 13.95
N VAL A 274 9.64 -15.17 14.40
CA VAL A 274 10.20 -13.90 13.86
C VAL A 274 11.72 -13.87 14.00
N VAL A 275 12.22 -14.21 15.19
CA VAL A 275 13.67 -14.22 15.46
C VAL A 275 14.36 -15.31 14.67
N ASP A 276 13.78 -16.52 14.61
CA ASP A 276 14.39 -17.69 14.00
C ASP A 276 14.34 -17.65 12.46
N TYR A 277 13.25 -17.18 11.86
CA TYR A 277 12.99 -17.38 10.43
C TYR A 277 12.97 -16.12 9.58
N LEU A 278 12.52 -14.96 10.10
CA LEU A 278 12.49 -13.73 9.31
C LEU A 278 13.89 -13.10 9.17
N PRO A 279 14.15 -12.39 8.05
CA PRO A 279 15.46 -11.81 7.77
C PRO A 279 15.87 -10.69 8.73
N ALA A 280 17.17 -10.55 8.88
CA ALA A 280 17.81 -9.34 9.34
C ALA A 280 18.10 -8.39 8.16
N PRO A 281 18.41 -7.10 8.40
CA PRO A 281 18.73 -6.16 7.32
C PRO A 281 19.91 -6.56 6.42
N ILE A 282 20.78 -7.46 6.89
CA ILE A 282 21.91 -7.99 6.13
C ILE A 282 21.55 -9.20 5.28
N ASP A 283 20.42 -9.84 5.53
CA ASP A 283 19.95 -11.02 4.79
C ASP A 283 19.16 -10.63 3.53
N VAL A 284 18.69 -9.38 3.46
CA VAL A 284 17.96 -8.85 2.30
C VAL A 284 18.93 -8.25 1.28
N PRO A 285 18.59 -8.23 -0.03
CA PRO A 285 19.42 -7.61 -1.04
C PRO A 285 19.75 -6.15 -0.71
N PRO A 286 20.97 -5.65 -1.06
CA PRO A 286 21.31 -4.25 -0.94
C PRO A 286 20.30 -3.37 -1.67
N ILE A 287 19.94 -2.21 -1.06
CA ILE A 287 19.00 -1.27 -1.67
C ILE A 287 19.55 -0.70 -2.97
N GLN A 288 18.72 -0.68 -3.99
CA GLN A 288 19.04 -0.10 -5.30
C GLN A 288 18.71 1.39 -5.33
N GLY A 289 19.43 2.13 -6.17
CA GLY A 289 19.20 3.55 -6.39
C GLY A 289 19.94 4.04 -7.64
N ILE A 290 19.72 5.30 -7.95
CA ILE A 290 20.27 5.95 -9.14
C ILE A 290 21.19 7.08 -8.68
N LEU A 291 22.40 7.13 -9.22
CA LEU A 291 23.36 8.20 -9.01
C LEU A 291 22.98 9.43 -9.85
N PRO A 292 23.53 10.64 -9.55
CA PRO A 292 23.24 11.85 -10.30
C PRO A 292 23.58 11.80 -11.79
N ASP A 293 24.47 10.91 -12.20
CA ASP A 293 24.84 10.69 -13.61
C ASP A 293 23.89 9.70 -14.33
N GLY A 294 22.86 9.19 -13.63
CA GLY A 294 21.89 8.25 -14.17
C GLY A 294 22.30 6.78 -14.09
N THR A 295 23.45 6.46 -13.49
CA THR A 295 23.90 5.07 -13.32
C THR A 295 23.26 4.41 -12.11
N GLU A 296 22.95 3.11 -12.22
CA GLU A 296 22.44 2.32 -11.10
C GLU A 296 23.56 2.03 -10.09
N ALA A 297 23.22 2.12 -8.83
CA ALA A 297 24.11 1.81 -7.71
C ALA A 297 23.36 1.12 -6.59
N VAL A 298 24.10 0.44 -5.72
CA VAL A 298 23.54 -0.25 -4.55
C VAL A 298 24.16 0.28 -3.26
N ARG A 299 23.41 0.19 -2.17
CA ARG A 299 23.90 0.49 -0.81
C ARG A 299 23.71 -0.72 0.08
N PRO A 300 24.80 -1.34 0.59
CA PRO A 300 24.73 -2.45 1.52
C PRO A 300 24.32 -1.96 2.92
N SER A 301 23.68 -2.83 3.69
CA SER A 301 23.39 -2.58 5.10
C SER A 301 24.67 -2.66 5.95
N ASP A 302 25.47 -1.59 5.92
CA ASP A 302 26.75 -1.47 6.64
C ASP A 302 26.88 -0.03 7.19
N ASP A 303 27.26 0.09 8.47
CA ASP A 303 27.49 1.38 9.12
C ASP A 303 28.66 2.17 8.51
N LYS A 304 29.59 1.49 7.85
CA LYS A 304 30.77 2.10 7.19
C LYS A 304 30.49 2.58 5.77
N ALA A 305 29.38 2.14 5.18
CA ALA A 305 28.99 2.58 3.86
C ALA A 305 28.50 4.05 3.89
N PRO A 306 28.49 4.75 2.74
CA PRO A 306 27.93 6.09 2.65
C PRO A 306 26.50 6.13 3.14
N PHE A 307 26.14 7.15 3.91
CA PHE A 307 24.80 7.30 4.45
C PHE A 307 23.73 7.35 3.39
N SER A 308 22.70 6.52 3.55
CA SER A 308 21.45 6.61 2.79
C SER A 308 20.26 6.14 3.61
N ALA A 309 19.15 6.86 3.49
CA ALA A 309 17.89 6.58 4.16
C ALA A 309 16.70 6.99 3.30
N LEU A 310 15.58 6.32 3.49
CA LEU A 310 14.29 6.66 2.87
C LEU A 310 13.37 7.30 3.91
N ALA A 311 12.85 8.48 3.61
CA ALA A 311 11.76 9.11 4.35
C ALA A 311 10.44 8.47 3.94
N PHE A 312 9.98 7.47 4.69
CA PHE A 312 8.81 6.68 4.26
C PHE A 312 7.48 7.20 4.81
N LYS A 313 7.51 8.03 5.85
CA LYS A 313 6.31 8.63 6.44
C LYS A 313 6.63 9.99 7.04
N VAL A 314 5.75 10.96 6.81
CA VAL A 314 5.81 12.29 7.43
C VAL A 314 4.53 12.51 8.20
N MET A 315 4.62 13.10 9.38
CA MET A 315 3.48 13.46 10.22
C MET A 315 3.63 14.87 10.75
N ALA A 316 2.52 15.60 10.84
CA ALA A 316 2.47 16.83 11.62
C ALA A 316 2.59 16.52 13.12
N ASP A 317 3.40 17.28 13.83
CA ASP A 317 3.64 17.14 15.26
C ASP A 317 3.57 18.53 15.91
N PRO A 318 3.10 18.67 17.15
CA PRO A 318 3.06 19.97 17.84
C PRO A 318 4.40 20.71 17.89
N TYR A 319 5.51 19.96 17.80
CA TYR A 319 6.86 20.50 17.81
C TYR A 319 7.48 20.65 16.41
N GLY A 320 6.69 20.45 15.36
CA GLY A 320 7.12 20.53 13.97
C GLY A 320 6.81 19.26 13.19
N LYS A 321 7.50 19.06 12.07
CA LYS A 321 7.35 17.88 11.21
C LYS A 321 8.18 16.72 11.76
N LEU A 322 7.55 15.57 11.96
CA LEU A 322 8.18 14.30 12.32
C LEU A 322 8.32 13.44 11.06
N THR A 323 9.54 13.17 10.65
CA THR A 323 9.83 12.39 9.43
C THR A 323 10.38 11.03 9.82
N PHE A 324 9.65 9.96 9.56
CA PHE A 324 10.10 8.59 9.77
C PHE A 324 11.03 8.16 8.67
N VAL A 325 12.16 7.58 9.07
CA VAL A 325 13.21 7.16 8.15
C VAL A 325 13.59 5.69 8.36
N ARG A 326 13.82 5.00 7.25
CA ARG A 326 14.51 3.71 7.21
C ARG A 326 15.96 3.95 6.83
N MET A 327 16.87 3.58 7.70
CA MET A 327 18.30 3.60 7.43
C MET A 327 18.70 2.39 6.61
N TYR A 328 19.22 2.60 5.40
CA TYR A 328 19.73 1.50 4.59
C TYR A 328 21.25 1.33 4.72
N SER A 329 21.99 2.42 4.81
CA SER A 329 23.45 2.38 4.96
C SER A 329 23.97 3.55 5.77
N GLY A 330 25.17 3.39 6.33
CA GLY A 330 25.87 4.45 7.06
C GLY A 330 25.26 4.79 8.42
N VAL A 331 25.63 5.95 8.93
CA VAL A 331 25.21 6.49 10.22
C VAL A 331 24.67 7.89 10.04
N LEU A 332 23.53 8.17 10.65
CA LEU A 332 22.92 9.48 10.75
C LEU A 332 23.11 10.03 12.16
N GLU A 333 23.77 11.16 12.29
CA GLU A 333 24.06 11.80 13.59
C GLU A 333 23.15 13.01 13.84
N LYS A 334 22.78 13.19 15.10
CA LYS A 334 22.09 14.39 15.58
C LYS A 334 22.90 15.64 15.29
N GLY A 335 22.27 16.68 14.77
CA GLY A 335 22.89 17.96 14.44
C GLY A 335 23.64 18.01 13.11
N SER A 336 23.79 16.87 12.42
CA SER A 336 24.42 16.78 11.10
C SER A 336 23.60 17.43 9.98
N TYR A 337 24.23 17.55 8.82
CA TYR A 337 23.58 17.97 7.57
C TYR A 337 23.49 16.78 6.63
N VAL A 338 22.36 16.66 5.96
CA VAL A 338 22.09 15.62 4.95
C VAL A 338 21.65 16.27 3.64
N MET A 339 21.84 15.55 2.55
CA MET A 339 21.29 15.90 1.26
C MET A 339 19.96 15.17 1.06
N ASN A 340 18.87 15.91 0.82
CA ASN A 340 17.68 15.36 0.21
C ASN A 340 17.94 15.28 -1.30
N SER A 341 18.36 14.12 -1.78
CA SER A 341 18.79 13.93 -3.17
C SER A 341 17.63 13.97 -4.16
N THR A 342 16.42 13.62 -3.73
CA THR A 342 15.21 13.71 -4.57
C THR A 342 14.91 15.16 -4.97
N LYS A 343 15.15 16.10 -4.06
CA LYS A 343 14.89 17.55 -4.28
C LYS A 343 16.15 18.39 -4.50
N GLY A 344 17.34 17.82 -4.33
CA GLY A 344 18.62 18.54 -4.44
C GLY A 344 18.83 19.57 -3.34
N ILE A 345 18.27 19.39 -2.14
CA ILE A 345 18.27 20.36 -1.05
C ILE A 345 19.06 19.80 0.15
N LYS A 346 19.90 20.65 0.77
CA LYS A 346 20.60 20.33 2.01
C LYS A 346 19.73 20.71 3.20
N GLU A 347 19.53 19.75 4.13
CA GLU A 347 18.74 19.96 5.34
C GLU A 347 19.54 19.60 6.61
N ARG A 348 19.12 20.15 7.74
CA ARG A 348 19.78 19.92 9.03
C ARG A 348 18.93 19.02 9.91
N ILE A 349 19.54 17.99 10.47
CA ILE A 349 18.96 17.11 11.48
C ILE A 349 18.95 17.81 12.83
N SER A 350 17.79 18.05 13.42
CA SER A 350 17.72 18.69 14.74
C SER A 350 17.79 17.64 15.85
N ARG A 351 16.90 16.66 15.82
CA ARG A 351 16.82 15.56 16.80
C ARG A 351 16.51 14.26 16.09
N LEU A 352 16.96 13.17 16.71
CA LEU A 352 16.66 11.81 16.29
C LEU A 352 15.90 11.11 17.40
N VAL A 353 14.84 10.39 17.07
CA VAL A 353 14.03 9.65 18.05
C VAL A 353 13.73 8.24 17.57
N VAL A 354 13.62 7.32 18.50
CA VAL A 354 13.10 5.98 18.31
C VAL A 354 11.80 5.87 19.09
N LEU A 355 10.79 5.24 18.50
CA LEU A 355 9.48 5.08 19.14
C LEU A 355 9.42 3.78 19.94
N LYS A 356 9.01 3.87 21.21
CA LYS A 356 8.72 2.75 22.09
C LYS A 356 7.31 2.92 22.65
N ALA A 357 6.33 2.27 22.05
CA ALA A 357 4.91 2.50 22.33
C ALA A 357 4.56 4.00 22.24
N ASP A 358 4.04 4.58 23.31
CA ASP A 358 3.70 6.02 23.38
C ASP A 358 4.91 6.93 23.66
N ASP A 359 6.07 6.37 24.00
CA ASP A 359 7.24 7.11 24.37
C ASP A 359 8.19 7.36 23.21
N ARG A 360 8.80 8.56 23.19
CA ARG A 360 9.83 8.97 22.22
C ARG A 360 11.18 9.01 22.91
N GLU A 361 12.02 8.04 22.62
CA GLU A 361 13.39 8.03 23.11
C GLU A 361 14.30 8.82 22.19
N GLU A 362 14.89 9.91 22.68
CA GLU A 362 15.87 10.67 21.92
C GLU A 362 17.20 9.92 21.85
N VAL A 363 17.75 9.79 20.64
CA VAL A 363 19.02 9.10 20.37
C VAL A 363 20.01 10.04 19.69
N ASP A 364 21.31 9.79 19.89
CA ASP A 364 22.35 10.61 19.27
C ASP A 364 22.63 10.22 17.81
N GLN A 365 22.33 8.97 17.43
CA GLN A 365 22.56 8.44 16.09
C GLN A 365 21.56 7.35 15.72
N LEU A 366 21.29 7.21 14.42
CA LEU A 366 20.64 6.05 13.78
C LEU A 366 21.68 5.38 12.88
N GLN A 367 21.65 4.05 12.82
CA GLN A 367 22.63 3.24 12.10
C GLN A 367 21.96 2.43 10.99
N ALA A 368 22.72 1.86 10.06
CA ALA A 368 22.21 1.01 8.99
C ALA A 368 21.23 -0.04 9.56
N GLY A 369 20.09 -0.26 8.91
CA GLY A 369 19.06 -1.19 9.37
C GLY A 369 18.09 -0.63 10.41
N ASP A 370 18.32 0.55 10.98
CA ASP A 370 17.42 1.14 11.97
C ASP A 370 16.17 1.74 11.33
N LEU A 371 15.08 1.70 12.11
CA LEU A 371 13.88 2.53 11.91
C LEU A 371 13.87 3.60 13.00
N GLY A 372 13.68 4.85 12.59
CA GLY A 372 13.63 5.97 13.52
C GLY A 372 12.90 7.15 12.93
N ALA A 373 12.84 8.25 13.67
CA ALA A 373 12.23 9.47 13.19
C ALA A 373 13.13 10.68 13.40
N VAL A 374 13.04 11.64 12.51
CA VAL A 374 13.85 12.85 12.45
C VAL A 374 12.96 14.06 12.65
N LEU A 375 13.38 14.96 13.54
CA LEU A 375 12.77 16.28 13.68
C LEU A 375 13.69 17.35 13.08
N GLY A 376 13.07 18.34 12.44
CA GLY A 376 13.77 19.52 11.90
C GLY A 376 13.89 19.56 10.38
N LEU A 377 13.51 18.49 9.68
CA LEU A 377 13.40 18.49 8.22
C LEU A 377 12.18 19.34 7.79
N LYS A 378 12.42 20.34 6.94
CA LYS A 378 11.37 21.29 6.52
C LYS A 378 10.79 20.95 5.16
N ASN A 379 11.64 20.53 4.24
CA ASN A 379 11.29 20.33 2.83
C ASN A 379 11.12 18.84 2.46
N THR A 380 11.56 17.94 3.33
CA THR A 380 11.43 16.50 3.10
C THR A 380 9.98 16.07 3.20
N THR A 381 9.55 15.27 2.22
CA THR A 381 8.22 14.67 2.12
C THR A 381 8.32 13.16 2.03
N THR A 382 7.20 12.46 2.14
CA THR A 382 7.13 11.00 2.01
C THR A 382 7.66 10.56 0.64
N GLY A 383 8.58 9.58 0.63
CA GLY A 383 9.24 9.06 -0.57
C GLY A 383 10.58 9.71 -0.89
N ASP A 384 10.98 10.78 -0.19
CA ASP A 384 12.27 11.43 -0.43
C ASP A 384 13.45 10.58 0.10
N THR A 385 14.56 10.63 -0.60
CA THR A 385 15.82 10.02 -0.19
C THR A 385 16.71 11.04 0.54
N LEU A 386 17.19 10.65 1.70
CA LEU A 386 18.21 11.37 2.45
C LEU A 386 19.54 10.63 2.34
N CYS A 387 20.62 11.33 1.99
CA CYS A 387 21.93 10.71 1.79
C CYS A 387 23.09 11.63 2.17
N SER A 388 24.33 11.09 2.11
CA SER A 388 25.54 11.89 2.17
C SER A 388 25.64 12.85 0.99
N ALA A 389 26.11 14.07 1.23
CA ALA A 389 26.31 15.06 0.17
C ALA A 389 27.52 14.72 -0.72
N GLU A 390 28.47 13.94 -0.20
CA GLU A 390 29.69 13.52 -0.90
C GLU A 390 29.40 12.40 -1.91
N GLU A 391 28.46 11.51 -1.58
CA GLU A 391 28.10 10.37 -2.40
C GLU A 391 26.56 10.28 -2.57
N PRO A 392 25.97 11.23 -3.31
CA PRO A 392 24.52 11.29 -3.45
C PRO A 392 23.96 10.11 -4.25
N ILE A 393 22.82 9.63 -3.82
CA ILE A 393 22.03 8.56 -4.46
C ILE A 393 20.56 8.88 -4.29
N VAL A 394 19.74 8.58 -5.28
CA VAL A 394 18.27 8.57 -5.17
C VAL A 394 17.86 7.10 -5.12
N LEU A 395 17.31 6.69 -3.97
CA LEU A 395 16.78 5.33 -3.80
C LEU A 395 15.52 5.19 -4.65
N GLU A 396 15.20 3.95 -5.01
CA GLU A 396 13.98 3.62 -5.75
C GLU A 396 12.74 4.27 -5.11
N THR A 397 11.94 4.94 -5.94
CA THR A 397 10.78 5.71 -5.49
C THR A 397 9.61 4.81 -5.11
N LEU A 398 8.76 5.31 -4.20
CA LEU A 398 7.50 4.65 -3.87
C LEU A 398 6.53 4.73 -5.05
N PHE A 399 5.82 3.63 -5.31
CA PHE A 399 4.67 3.67 -6.19
C PHE A 399 3.51 4.40 -5.48
N VAL A 400 3.06 5.50 -6.04
CA VAL A 400 1.92 6.28 -5.51
C VAL A 400 0.74 6.08 -6.45
N PRO A 401 -0.31 5.35 -6.04
CA PRO A 401 -1.49 5.17 -6.87
C PRO A 401 -2.24 6.50 -7.06
N GLU A 402 -2.88 6.64 -8.22
CA GLU A 402 -3.72 7.80 -8.50
C GLU A 402 -5.02 7.75 -7.68
N PRO A 403 -5.48 8.90 -7.11
CA PRO A 403 -6.73 8.96 -6.40
C PRO A 403 -7.93 8.69 -7.31
N VAL A 404 -8.96 8.02 -6.79
CA VAL A 404 -10.12 7.56 -7.59
C VAL A 404 -11.38 8.37 -7.34
N ILE A 405 -11.53 9.02 -6.19
CA ILE A 405 -12.69 9.87 -5.88
C ILE A 405 -12.26 11.27 -5.51
N SER A 406 -13.15 12.24 -5.69
CA SER A 406 -12.93 13.61 -5.27
C SER A 406 -14.20 14.25 -4.71
N VAL A 407 -14.00 15.20 -3.78
CA VAL A 407 -15.05 16.01 -3.18
C VAL A 407 -14.67 17.49 -3.22
N ALA A 408 -15.65 18.36 -3.33
CA ALA A 408 -15.45 19.80 -3.18
C ALA A 408 -15.49 20.19 -1.69
N VAL A 409 -14.55 21.03 -1.27
CA VAL A 409 -14.45 21.54 0.10
C VAL A 409 -14.53 23.07 0.08
N GLU A 410 -15.52 23.62 0.74
CA GLU A 410 -15.75 25.06 0.81
C GLU A 410 -15.68 25.53 2.26
N PRO A 411 -14.79 26.48 2.61
CA PRO A 411 -14.75 27.02 3.97
C PRO A 411 -16.02 27.81 4.26
N LYS A 412 -16.58 27.68 5.46
CA LYS A 412 -17.80 28.40 5.85
C LYS A 412 -17.56 29.90 6.02
N THR A 413 -16.37 30.31 6.43
CA THR A 413 -16.01 31.70 6.66
C THR A 413 -14.67 32.06 5.99
N LYS A 414 -14.44 33.38 5.81
CA LYS A 414 -13.13 33.86 5.31
C LYS A 414 -11.97 33.51 6.25
N GLY A 415 -12.21 33.45 7.57
CA GLY A 415 -11.19 33.03 8.54
C GLY A 415 -10.82 31.56 8.45
N ASP A 416 -11.74 30.72 7.97
CA ASP A 416 -11.47 29.30 7.78
C ASP A 416 -10.69 29.01 6.50
N MET A 417 -10.63 29.94 5.54
CA MET A 417 -9.86 29.78 4.30
C MET A 417 -8.36 29.63 4.56
N GLU A 418 -7.79 30.44 5.47
CA GLU A 418 -6.38 30.32 5.83
C GLU A 418 -6.07 29.01 6.58
N LYS A 419 -7.00 28.60 7.48
CA LYS A 419 -6.87 27.34 8.20
C LYS A 419 -7.00 26.15 7.24
N LEU A 420 -7.97 26.20 6.31
CA LEU A 420 -8.17 25.20 5.28
C LEU A 420 -6.90 25.05 4.42
N SER A 421 -6.34 26.16 3.93
CA SER A 421 -5.12 26.10 3.12
C SER A 421 -3.96 25.46 3.88
N LYS A 422 -3.76 25.78 5.15
CA LYS A 422 -2.72 25.17 5.99
C LYS A 422 -2.98 23.68 6.22
N ALA A 423 -4.23 23.31 6.52
CA ALA A 423 -4.63 21.92 6.72
C ALA A 423 -4.39 21.08 5.46
N LEU A 424 -4.82 21.58 4.29
CA LEU A 424 -4.66 20.90 3.03
C LEU A 424 -3.18 20.67 2.66
N VAL A 425 -2.34 21.69 2.87
CA VAL A 425 -0.89 21.55 2.63
C VAL A 425 -0.29 20.51 3.56
N SER A 426 -0.61 20.58 4.87
CA SER A 426 -0.07 19.64 5.85
C SER A 426 -0.49 18.20 5.55
N LEU A 427 -1.76 17.96 5.24
CA LEU A 427 -2.28 16.63 4.92
C LEU A 427 -1.70 16.08 3.60
N ALA A 428 -1.51 16.94 2.59
CA ALA A 428 -0.89 16.54 1.33
C ALA A 428 0.61 16.21 1.46
N GLU A 429 1.30 16.79 2.45
CA GLU A 429 2.69 16.43 2.76
C GLU A 429 2.79 15.09 3.50
N GLU A 430 1.76 14.71 4.26
CA GLU A 430 1.68 13.43 4.96
C GLU A 430 1.31 12.29 4.03
N ASP A 431 0.33 12.52 3.14
CA ASP A 431 -0.24 11.51 2.25
C ASP A 431 -0.10 11.91 0.77
N PRO A 432 0.80 11.28 0.02
CA PRO A 432 1.02 11.59 -1.39
C PRO A 432 -0.17 11.19 -2.30
N THR A 433 -1.12 10.36 -1.84
CA THR A 433 -2.36 10.04 -2.57
C THR A 433 -3.45 11.08 -2.37
N PHE A 434 -3.30 11.94 -1.37
CA PHE A 434 -4.18 13.06 -1.15
C PHE A 434 -3.77 14.23 -2.05
N ARG A 435 -4.59 14.53 -3.03
CA ARG A 435 -4.35 15.64 -3.96
C ARG A 435 -5.33 16.77 -3.76
N VAL A 436 -4.81 17.99 -3.87
CA VAL A 436 -5.58 19.21 -3.76
C VAL A 436 -5.44 19.99 -5.06
N ARG A 437 -6.55 20.37 -5.65
CA ARG A 437 -6.58 21.25 -6.81
C ARG A 437 -7.64 22.36 -6.62
N THR A 438 -7.39 23.52 -7.19
CA THR A 438 -8.43 24.52 -7.34
C THR A 438 -8.98 24.42 -8.75
N ASP A 439 -10.27 24.21 -8.87
CA ASP A 439 -10.97 24.25 -10.14
C ASP A 439 -10.94 25.68 -10.67
N GLN A 440 -10.41 25.87 -11.87
CA GLN A 440 -10.20 27.21 -12.45
C GLN A 440 -11.50 27.86 -12.93
N GLU A 441 -12.53 27.06 -13.25
CA GLU A 441 -13.80 27.55 -13.73
C GLU A 441 -14.73 27.91 -12.58
N THR A 442 -14.80 27.03 -11.56
CA THR A 442 -15.69 27.20 -10.42
C THR A 442 -15.04 27.89 -9.22
N GLY A 443 -13.72 27.99 -9.20
CA GLY A 443 -12.95 28.47 -8.05
C GLY A 443 -13.02 27.56 -6.82
N GLN A 444 -13.64 26.39 -6.93
CA GLN A 444 -13.78 25.44 -5.82
C GLN A 444 -12.46 24.74 -5.52
N THR A 445 -12.21 24.51 -4.25
CA THR A 445 -11.14 23.62 -3.81
C THR A 445 -11.66 22.19 -3.85
N VAL A 446 -11.04 21.39 -4.69
CA VAL A 446 -11.35 19.96 -4.85
C VAL A 446 -10.24 19.14 -4.22
N ILE A 447 -10.61 18.22 -3.35
CA ILE A 447 -9.71 17.24 -2.74
C ILE A 447 -10.01 15.87 -3.33
N ALA A 448 -8.95 15.09 -3.60
CA ALA A 448 -9.06 13.76 -4.17
C ALA A 448 -8.33 12.75 -3.29
N GLY A 449 -8.84 11.53 -3.21
CA GLY A 449 -8.31 10.45 -2.37
C GLY A 449 -8.64 9.07 -2.91
N MET A 450 -8.19 8.04 -2.20
CA MET A 450 -8.28 6.64 -2.63
C MET A 450 -9.66 6.02 -2.47
N GLY A 451 -10.50 6.56 -1.59
CA GLY A 451 -11.84 6.06 -1.34
C GLY A 451 -12.65 7.00 -0.46
N GLU A 452 -13.92 6.65 -0.25
CA GLU A 452 -14.86 7.45 0.55
C GLU A 452 -14.38 7.58 2.00
N LEU A 453 -13.98 6.46 2.61
CA LEU A 453 -13.48 6.44 3.98
C LEU A 453 -12.20 7.26 4.12
N HIS A 454 -11.30 7.21 3.15
CA HIS A 454 -10.09 8.01 3.14
C HIS A 454 -10.40 9.52 3.18
N LEU A 455 -11.26 10.00 2.29
CA LEU A 455 -11.66 11.40 2.25
C LEU A 455 -12.43 11.82 3.52
N GLU A 456 -13.31 10.96 4.04
CA GLU A 456 -14.05 11.22 5.28
C GLU A 456 -13.09 11.44 6.46
N ILE A 457 -12.05 10.61 6.59
CA ILE A 457 -11.05 10.73 7.64
C ILE A 457 -10.23 12.01 7.48
N LEU A 458 -9.80 12.35 6.27
CA LEU A 458 -9.05 13.59 6.03
C LEU A 458 -9.89 14.84 6.35
N VAL A 459 -11.16 14.82 5.99
CA VAL A 459 -12.11 15.90 6.33
C VAL A 459 -12.30 16.01 7.84
N ASP A 460 -12.49 14.89 8.51
CA ASP A 460 -12.63 14.87 9.97
C ASP A 460 -11.36 15.36 10.68
N ARG A 461 -10.17 14.99 10.17
CA ARG A 461 -8.88 15.54 10.65
C ARG A 461 -8.80 17.06 10.45
N MET A 462 -9.21 17.58 9.28
CA MET A 462 -9.28 19.04 9.06
C MET A 462 -10.14 19.73 10.11
N MET A 463 -11.30 19.16 10.46
CA MET A 463 -12.18 19.72 11.46
C MET A 463 -11.63 19.62 12.88
N ARG A 464 -11.09 18.46 13.29
CA ARG A 464 -10.63 18.19 14.66
C ARG A 464 -9.26 18.78 14.97
N GLU A 465 -8.27 18.53 14.10
CA GLU A 465 -6.88 18.92 14.34
C GLU A 465 -6.63 20.39 13.97
N PHE A 466 -7.14 20.83 12.81
CA PHE A 466 -6.90 22.19 12.29
C PHE A 466 -8.02 23.18 12.61
N LYS A 467 -9.13 22.72 13.20
CA LYS A 467 -10.28 23.56 13.56
C LYS A 467 -10.86 24.31 12.35
N VAL A 468 -10.95 23.63 11.22
CA VAL A 468 -11.54 24.17 9.98
C VAL A 468 -13.03 23.86 9.98
N GLU A 469 -13.88 24.88 9.77
CA GLU A 469 -15.28 24.67 9.44
C GLU A 469 -15.47 24.76 7.92
N ALA A 470 -15.89 23.64 7.31
CA ALA A 470 -16.08 23.54 5.86
C ALA A 470 -17.39 22.82 5.51
N ASN A 471 -17.95 23.17 4.36
CA ASN A 471 -19.00 22.40 3.70
C ASN A 471 -18.33 21.42 2.74
N ILE A 472 -18.81 20.18 2.72
CA ILE A 472 -18.33 19.14 1.84
C ILE A 472 -19.37 18.95 0.74
N GLY A 473 -18.93 19.05 -0.52
CA GLY A 473 -19.77 18.76 -1.68
C GLY A 473 -19.92 17.23 -1.88
N ALA A 474 -20.84 16.84 -2.76
CA ALA A 474 -20.99 15.44 -3.15
C ALA A 474 -19.67 14.90 -3.72
N PRO A 475 -19.32 13.64 -3.45
CA PRO A 475 -18.16 13.02 -4.04
C PRO A 475 -18.21 13.10 -5.57
N GLN A 476 -17.05 13.37 -6.18
CA GLN A 476 -16.93 13.39 -7.63
C GLN A 476 -16.14 12.17 -8.09
N VAL A 477 -16.64 11.53 -9.16
CA VAL A 477 -15.98 10.38 -9.76
C VAL A 477 -14.87 10.86 -10.69
N SER A 478 -13.69 10.27 -10.58
CA SER A 478 -12.55 10.54 -11.44
C SER A 478 -12.69 9.78 -12.74
N TYR A 479 -13.47 10.32 -13.66
CA TYR A 479 -13.59 9.79 -15.01
C TYR A 479 -12.26 9.94 -15.77
N ARG A 480 -12.09 9.14 -16.82
CA ARG A 480 -10.97 9.22 -17.76
C ARG A 480 -11.52 9.28 -19.19
N GLU A 481 -10.71 9.78 -20.09
CA GLU A 481 -10.99 9.71 -21.52
C GLU A 481 -10.03 8.68 -22.14
N THR A 482 -10.45 8.02 -23.20
CA THR A 482 -9.58 7.22 -24.06
C THR A 482 -10.11 7.22 -25.50
N ILE A 483 -9.40 6.55 -26.41
CA ILE A 483 -9.78 6.42 -27.81
C ILE A 483 -9.95 4.96 -28.19
N ARG A 484 -10.84 4.69 -29.13
CA ARG A 484 -11.11 3.33 -29.66
C ARG A 484 -10.73 3.16 -31.13
N GLY A 485 -10.25 4.22 -31.77
CA GLY A 485 -9.81 4.23 -33.15
C GLY A 485 -8.46 4.87 -33.34
N SER A 486 -7.92 4.76 -34.55
CA SER A 486 -6.67 5.41 -34.94
C SER A 486 -6.91 6.44 -36.01
N SER A 487 -6.24 7.59 -35.97
CA SER A 487 -6.37 8.65 -36.96
C SER A 487 -5.15 9.55 -36.98
N LYS A 488 -5.08 10.37 -38.03
CA LYS A 488 -4.13 11.47 -38.08
C LYS A 488 -4.77 12.75 -37.56
N GLY A 489 -3.97 13.53 -36.82
CA GLY A 489 -4.32 14.87 -36.39
C GLY A 489 -3.33 15.89 -36.91
N GLU A 490 -3.82 17.05 -37.24
CA GLU A 490 -3.02 18.18 -37.75
C GLU A 490 -3.29 19.42 -36.88
N GLY A 491 -2.22 20.07 -36.45
CA GLY A 491 -2.30 21.34 -35.74
C GLY A 491 -1.41 22.37 -36.37
N LYS A 492 -1.99 23.43 -36.88
CA LYS A 492 -1.28 24.55 -37.48
C LYS A 492 -1.61 25.84 -36.72
N PHE A 493 -0.62 26.37 -36.06
CA PHE A 493 -0.72 27.66 -35.39
C PHE A 493 0.06 28.72 -36.19
N SER A 494 -0.67 29.72 -36.67
CA SER A 494 -0.08 30.84 -37.38
C SER A 494 -0.73 32.14 -36.90
N ARG A 495 0.06 33.04 -36.32
CA ARG A 495 -0.41 34.35 -35.86
C ARG A 495 0.56 35.44 -36.28
N GLN A 496 0.06 36.49 -36.93
CA GLN A 496 0.79 37.66 -37.27
C GLN A 496 0.18 38.87 -36.56
N THR A 497 0.93 39.51 -35.66
CA THR A 497 0.54 40.72 -34.93
C THR A 497 1.67 41.69 -35.00
N GLY A 498 1.71 42.57 -36.05
CA GLY A 498 2.53 43.78 -36.12
C GLY A 498 4.00 43.69 -35.69
N GLY A 499 4.72 42.62 -36.06
CA GLY A 499 6.09 42.35 -35.66
C GLY A 499 6.52 40.93 -36.06
N LYS A 500 7.38 40.28 -35.27
CA LYS A 500 7.77 38.86 -35.48
C LYS A 500 6.53 37.97 -35.38
N GLY A 501 6.23 37.23 -36.45
CA GLY A 501 5.11 36.26 -36.47
C GLY A 501 5.34 35.05 -35.53
N GLN A 502 4.33 34.26 -35.37
CA GLN A 502 4.42 32.94 -34.65
C GLN A 502 3.92 31.86 -35.59
N TYR A 503 4.71 30.82 -35.80
CA TYR A 503 4.38 29.72 -36.67
C TYR A 503 4.78 28.36 -36.05
N GLY A 504 3.89 27.42 -36.04
CA GLY A 504 4.11 26.02 -35.69
C GLY A 504 3.12 25.11 -36.43
N HIS A 505 3.62 24.02 -36.98
CA HIS A 505 2.79 23.05 -37.68
C HIS A 505 3.27 21.64 -37.35
N VAL A 506 2.32 20.81 -36.84
CA VAL A 506 2.58 19.47 -36.33
C VAL A 506 1.53 18.52 -36.90
N VAL A 507 1.96 17.38 -37.40
CA VAL A 507 1.13 16.27 -37.83
C VAL A 507 1.47 15.04 -37.01
N ILE A 508 0.44 14.43 -36.44
CA ILE A 508 0.57 13.24 -35.61
C ILE A 508 -0.27 12.09 -36.12
N GLU A 509 0.16 10.89 -35.82
CA GLU A 509 -0.67 9.68 -35.85
C GLU A 509 -0.95 9.29 -34.42
N MET A 510 -2.21 9.01 -34.12
CA MET A 510 -2.68 8.59 -32.80
C MET A 510 -3.35 7.24 -32.91
N GLU A 511 -3.02 6.35 -31.99
CA GLU A 511 -3.58 5.00 -31.86
C GLU A 511 -3.81 4.68 -30.39
N PRO A 512 -4.76 3.75 -30.08
CA PRO A 512 -4.90 3.25 -28.70
C PRO A 512 -3.59 2.66 -28.21
N GLY A 513 -3.23 2.98 -26.98
CA GLY A 513 -2.10 2.38 -26.25
C GLY A 513 -2.49 1.06 -25.58
N GLU A 514 -1.49 0.36 -25.05
CA GLU A 514 -1.73 -0.78 -24.18
C GLU A 514 -2.39 -0.32 -22.87
N PRO A 515 -3.23 -1.15 -22.23
CA PRO A 515 -3.79 -0.82 -20.93
C PRO A 515 -2.70 -0.39 -19.92
N GLU A 516 -2.96 0.67 -19.17
CA GLU A 516 -2.05 1.26 -18.18
C GLU A 516 -0.76 1.88 -18.76
N SER A 517 -0.66 2.03 -20.07
CA SER A 517 0.50 2.68 -20.71
C SER A 517 0.47 4.21 -20.58
N GLY A 518 -0.67 4.79 -20.24
CA GLY A 518 -0.84 6.23 -20.11
C GLY A 518 -0.62 6.98 -21.43
N PHE A 519 0.25 8.00 -21.41
CA PHE A 519 0.62 8.77 -22.59
C PHE A 519 1.99 8.33 -23.12
N VAL A 520 2.02 7.73 -24.31
CA VAL A 520 3.25 7.29 -24.97
C VAL A 520 3.52 8.16 -26.18
N PHE A 521 4.66 8.87 -26.19
CA PHE A 521 5.10 9.67 -27.32
C PHE A 521 6.19 8.99 -28.13
N VAL A 522 6.05 8.99 -29.45
CA VAL A 522 7.04 8.45 -30.39
C VAL A 522 7.39 9.50 -31.43
N ASN A 523 8.68 9.83 -31.54
CA ASN A 523 9.15 10.70 -32.58
C ASN A 523 9.49 9.89 -33.85
N LYS A 524 8.72 10.11 -34.93
CA LYS A 524 8.93 9.51 -36.26
C LYS A 524 9.32 10.56 -37.32
N ILE A 525 9.73 11.77 -36.90
CA ILE A 525 10.15 12.78 -37.85
C ILE A 525 11.40 12.35 -38.61
N VAL A 526 11.34 12.41 -39.93
CA VAL A 526 12.43 12.08 -40.84
C VAL A 526 12.77 13.31 -41.71
N GLY A 527 14.05 13.45 -42.10
CA GLY A 527 14.49 14.48 -43.02
C GLY A 527 14.55 15.91 -42.45
N GLY A 528 14.36 16.10 -41.13
CA GLY A 528 14.49 17.40 -40.50
C GLY A 528 13.38 18.40 -40.83
N VAL A 529 12.21 17.91 -41.23
CA VAL A 529 11.01 18.76 -41.54
C VAL A 529 10.55 19.59 -40.34
N VAL A 530 10.86 19.11 -39.13
CA VAL A 530 10.75 19.87 -37.88
C VAL A 530 12.08 19.80 -37.14
N PRO A 531 12.71 20.95 -36.81
CA PRO A 531 13.93 21.00 -36.02
C PRO A 531 13.79 20.31 -34.66
N LYS A 532 14.87 19.67 -34.18
CA LYS A 532 14.86 18.89 -32.93
C LYS A 532 14.42 19.69 -31.71
N GLU A 533 14.73 20.97 -31.68
CA GLU A 533 14.39 21.93 -30.62
C GLU A 533 12.85 22.09 -30.43
N PHE A 534 12.06 21.87 -31.49
CA PHE A 534 10.60 22.01 -31.44
C PHE A 534 9.85 20.72 -31.16
N ILE A 535 10.54 19.57 -31.18
CA ILE A 535 9.89 18.26 -30.88
C ILE A 535 9.43 18.18 -29.43
N LYS A 536 10.31 18.51 -28.49
CA LYS A 536 9.99 18.50 -27.06
C LYS A 536 8.87 19.47 -26.64
N PRO A 537 8.87 20.74 -27.12
CA PRO A 537 7.73 21.66 -26.95
C PRO A 537 6.41 21.10 -27.51
N SER A 538 6.44 20.46 -28.69
CA SER A 538 5.25 19.82 -29.27
C SER A 538 4.73 18.70 -28.40
N GLU A 539 5.59 17.80 -27.94
CA GLU A 539 5.26 16.74 -26.99
C GLU A 539 4.65 17.29 -25.71
N GLN A 540 5.24 18.34 -25.14
CA GLN A 540 4.72 18.99 -23.95
C GLN A 540 3.30 19.54 -24.16
N GLY A 541 3.04 20.18 -25.30
CA GLY A 541 1.71 20.66 -25.65
C GLY A 541 0.67 19.56 -25.79
N MET A 542 1.06 18.39 -26.34
CA MET A 542 0.22 17.21 -26.43
C MET A 542 -0.05 16.62 -25.04
N LYS A 543 0.98 16.49 -24.21
CA LYS A 543 0.90 15.94 -22.84
C LYS A 543 -0.02 16.77 -21.95
N GLU A 544 0.14 18.10 -21.94
CA GLU A 544 -0.73 19.01 -21.18
C GLU A 544 -2.19 18.93 -21.65
N THR A 545 -2.41 18.74 -22.95
CA THR A 545 -3.77 18.51 -23.51
C THR A 545 -4.32 17.16 -23.11
N CYS A 546 -3.48 16.13 -23.07
CA CYS A 546 -3.83 14.80 -22.58
C CYS A 546 -4.29 14.86 -21.12
N GLU A 547 -3.56 15.58 -20.28
CA GLU A 547 -3.88 15.77 -18.86
C GLU A 547 -5.16 16.58 -18.63
N SER A 548 -5.47 17.54 -19.50
CA SER A 548 -6.69 18.37 -19.39
C SER A 548 -7.92 17.78 -20.05
N GLY A 549 -7.78 16.69 -20.83
CA GLY A 549 -8.87 16.07 -21.56
C GLY A 549 -9.34 16.85 -22.79
N VAL A 550 -10.19 16.22 -23.61
CA VAL A 550 -10.64 16.77 -24.89
C VAL A 550 -12.16 16.77 -25.04
N ILE A 551 -12.87 15.78 -24.49
CA ILE A 551 -14.33 15.66 -24.66
C ILE A 551 -15.12 16.10 -23.43
N ALA A 552 -14.64 15.82 -22.24
CA ALA A 552 -15.32 16.13 -20.99
C ALA A 552 -14.40 16.81 -19.95
N GLY A 553 -13.14 17.06 -20.30
CA GLY A 553 -12.19 17.69 -19.40
C GLY A 553 -11.54 16.71 -18.40
N PHE A 554 -11.61 15.41 -18.67
CA PHE A 554 -10.95 14.38 -17.86
C PHE A 554 -9.64 13.92 -18.52
N PRO A 555 -8.60 13.56 -17.74
CA PRO A 555 -7.35 13.09 -18.31
C PRO A 555 -7.56 11.93 -19.29
N LEU A 556 -6.89 12.02 -20.43
CA LEU A 556 -6.94 10.99 -21.46
C LEU A 556 -5.83 9.97 -21.19
N ILE A 557 -6.13 8.69 -21.21
CA ILE A 557 -5.21 7.60 -20.88
C ILE A 557 -5.10 6.59 -22.03
N ASP A 558 -4.01 5.81 -21.97
CA ASP A 558 -3.75 4.68 -22.88
C ASP A 558 -3.78 5.08 -24.35
N VAL A 559 -2.94 6.07 -24.65
CA VAL A 559 -2.79 6.59 -26.01
C VAL A 559 -1.34 6.61 -26.44
N LYS A 560 -1.10 6.19 -27.66
CA LYS A 560 0.20 6.30 -28.30
C LYS A 560 0.14 7.31 -29.42
N VAL A 561 1.02 8.32 -29.34
CA VAL A 561 1.09 9.45 -30.25
C VAL A 561 2.41 9.42 -30.98
N SER A 562 2.36 9.29 -32.29
CA SER A 562 3.55 9.36 -33.16
C SER A 562 3.58 10.69 -33.89
N MET A 563 4.59 11.52 -33.67
CA MET A 563 4.81 12.73 -34.47
C MET A 563 5.46 12.32 -35.79
N VAL A 564 4.74 12.52 -36.91
CA VAL A 564 5.12 11.96 -38.22
C VAL A 564 5.54 13.02 -39.24
N ASP A 565 5.00 14.22 -39.14
CA ASP A 565 5.29 15.30 -40.08
C ASP A 565 5.07 16.69 -39.43
N GLY A 566 5.40 17.73 -40.15
CA GLY A 566 5.20 19.10 -39.74
C GLY A 566 5.94 20.07 -40.69
N SER A 567 5.88 21.34 -40.36
CA SER A 567 6.70 22.36 -41.06
C SER A 567 7.04 23.50 -40.12
N TYR A 568 8.14 24.18 -40.43
CA TYR A 568 8.61 25.33 -39.65
C TYR A 568 8.88 26.51 -40.58
N HIS A 569 9.03 27.68 -40.01
CA HIS A 569 9.39 28.91 -40.67
C HIS A 569 10.65 29.47 -39.99
N ASP A 570 11.70 29.76 -40.77
CA ASP A 570 13.02 30.12 -40.24
C ASP A 570 13.03 31.34 -39.29
N VAL A 571 12.07 32.25 -39.44
CA VAL A 571 12.00 33.49 -38.65
C VAL A 571 10.89 33.46 -37.60
N ASP A 572 9.73 32.86 -37.93
CA ASP A 572 8.50 32.96 -37.12
C ASP A 572 8.24 31.73 -36.25
N SER A 573 9.03 30.66 -36.39
CA SER A 573 8.87 29.49 -35.52
C SER A 573 9.41 29.74 -34.11
N SER A 574 8.68 29.24 -33.12
CA SER A 574 9.04 29.34 -31.71
C SER A 574 8.57 28.12 -30.94
N GLU A 575 9.20 27.83 -29.81
CA GLU A 575 8.79 26.73 -28.90
C GLU A 575 7.33 26.86 -28.51
N MET A 576 6.86 28.06 -28.18
CA MET A 576 5.47 28.32 -27.82
C MET A 576 4.51 28.01 -28.97
N ALA A 577 4.84 28.38 -30.20
CA ALA A 577 4.01 28.11 -31.37
C ALA A 577 3.90 26.60 -31.64
N PHE A 578 4.98 25.84 -31.47
CA PHE A 578 4.99 24.40 -31.60
C PHE A 578 4.28 23.69 -30.44
N LYS A 579 4.34 24.21 -29.22
CA LYS A 579 3.56 23.73 -28.07
C LYS A 579 2.06 23.86 -28.36
N ILE A 580 1.62 25.01 -28.85
CA ILE A 580 0.21 25.25 -29.25
C ILE A 580 -0.19 24.36 -30.43
N ALA A 581 0.66 24.25 -31.47
CA ALA A 581 0.41 23.38 -32.61
C ALA A 581 0.30 21.91 -32.21
N GLY A 582 1.15 21.45 -31.29
CA GLY A 582 1.05 20.09 -30.70
C GLY A 582 -0.28 19.87 -29.98
N SER A 583 -0.72 20.81 -29.15
CA SER A 583 -2.03 20.78 -28.49
C SER A 583 -3.19 20.72 -29.51
N MET A 584 -3.12 21.51 -30.57
CA MET A 584 -4.14 21.53 -31.63
C MET A 584 -4.18 20.19 -32.38
N ALA A 585 -3.01 19.65 -32.78
CA ALA A 585 -2.93 18.35 -33.47
C ALA A 585 -3.49 17.24 -32.60
N PHE A 586 -3.21 17.25 -31.31
CA PHE A 586 -3.73 16.26 -30.37
C PHE A 586 -5.26 16.32 -30.26
N LYS A 587 -5.83 17.51 -30.08
CA LYS A 587 -7.29 17.70 -30.02
C LYS A 587 -7.98 17.26 -31.32
N ASP A 588 -7.38 17.55 -32.47
CA ASP A 588 -7.91 17.15 -33.77
C ASP A 588 -7.88 15.62 -33.95
N ALA A 589 -6.77 14.97 -33.55
CA ALA A 589 -6.65 13.52 -33.59
C ALA A 589 -7.66 12.83 -32.68
N VAL A 590 -7.75 13.24 -31.41
CA VAL A 590 -8.68 12.63 -30.44
C VAL A 590 -10.12 12.64 -30.97
N ARG A 591 -10.59 13.77 -31.51
CA ARG A 591 -11.96 13.88 -32.03
C ARG A 591 -12.25 12.92 -33.18
N LYS A 592 -11.23 12.51 -33.93
CA LYS A 592 -11.33 11.58 -35.06
C LYS A 592 -11.14 10.11 -34.66
N CYS A 593 -10.56 9.86 -33.47
CA CYS A 593 -10.20 8.53 -32.97
C CYS A 593 -11.33 7.83 -32.17
N ASN A 594 -12.59 8.23 -32.35
CA ASN A 594 -13.72 7.69 -31.61
C ASN A 594 -13.45 7.73 -30.07
N PRO A 595 -13.39 8.93 -29.48
CA PRO A 595 -13.12 9.07 -28.06
C PRO A 595 -14.29 8.57 -27.21
N VAL A 596 -13.97 7.92 -26.10
CA VAL A 596 -14.94 7.39 -25.11
C VAL A 596 -14.58 7.86 -23.73
N LEU A 597 -15.60 7.98 -22.88
CA LEU A 597 -15.44 8.25 -21.46
C LEU A 597 -15.34 6.92 -20.72
N LEU A 598 -14.43 6.87 -19.75
CA LEU A 598 -14.21 5.73 -18.87
C LEU A 598 -14.64 6.07 -17.45
N GLU A 599 -15.26 5.11 -16.78
CA GLU A 599 -15.61 5.18 -15.37
C GLU A 599 -14.83 4.14 -14.55
N PRO A 600 -14.45 4.46 -13.30
CA PRO A 600 -13.80 3.49 -12.43
C PRO A 600 -14.79 2.43 -11.97
N MET A 601 -14.45 1.17 -12.23
CA MET A 601 -15.17 -0.01 -11.76
C MET A 601 -14.57 -0.48 -10.46
N MET A 602 -15.43 -0.71 -9.48
CA MET A 602 -15.05 -1.21 -8.17
C MET A 602 -15.39 -2.70 -8.07
N LYS A 603 -14.43 -3.50 -7.61
CA LYS A 603 -14.70 -4.86 -7.15
C LYS A 603 -15.31 -4.75 -5.76
N VAL A 604 -16.57 -5.14 -5.66
CA VAL A 604 -17.36 -5.07 -4.43
C VAL A 604 -17.60 -6.49 -3.93
N GLU A 605 -17.28 -6.74 -2.68
CA GLU A 605 -17.59 -7.98 -1.99
C GLU A 605 -18.51 -7.68 -0.83
N VAL A 606 -19.64 -8.34 -0.80
CA VAL A 606 -20.65 -8.15 0.25
C VAL A 606 -20.83 -9.45 1.00
N GLU A 607 -20.77 -9.39 2.32
CA GLU A 607 -21.03 -10.50 3.21
C GLU A 607 -22.31 -10.23 4.00
N VAL A 608 -23.27 -11.12 3.87
CA VAL A 608 -24.59 -11.00 4.52
C VAL A 608 -25.10 -12.36 4.96
N PRO A 609 -25.97 -12.44 5.98
CA PRO A 609 -26.75 -13.66 6.24
C PRO A 609 -27.55 -14.08 5.00
N GLU A 610 -27.72 -15.39 4.80
CA GLU A 610 -28.35 -15.98 3.61
C GLU A 610 -29.73 -15.37 3.29
N ASP A 611 -30.49 -15.01 4.32
CA ASP A 611 -31.81 -14.38 4.18
C ASP A 611 -31.81 -13.08 3.38
N PHE A 612 -30.67 -12.35 3.32
CA PHE A 612 -30.55 -11.07 2.60
C PHE A 612 -29.88 -11.18 1.26
N LEU A 613 -29.40 -12.36 0.86
CA LEU A 613 -28.65 -12.58 -0.38
C LEU A 613 -29.38 -12.04 -1.61
N GLY A 614 -30.67 -12.41 -1.75
CA GLY A 614 -31.48 -11.98 -2.89
C GLY A 614 -31.65 -10.46 -2.98
N SER A 615 -31.86 -9.81 -1.82
CA SER A 615 -31.99 -8.34 -1.75
C SER A 615 -30.69 -7.63 -2.16
N VAL A 616 -29.53 -8.13 -1.70
CA VAL A 616 -28.23 -7.58 -2.03
C VAL A 616 -27.89 -7.75 -3.50
N ILE A 617 -28.15 -8.93 -4.09
CA ILE A 617 -27.93 -9.15 -5.54
C ILE A 617 -28.83 -8.22 -6.35
N GLY A 618 -30.10 -8.04 -5.95
CA GLY A 618 -31.03 -7.13 -6.60
C GLY A 618 -30.55 -5.68 -6.55
N ASP A 619 -30.08 -5.21 -5.39
CA ASP A 619 -29.56 -3.86 -5.23
C ASP A 619 -28.27 -3.62 -6.03
N LEU A 620 -27.28 -4.54 -5.95
CA LEU A 620 -26.06 -4.43 -6.76
C LEU A 620 -26.38 -4.41 -8.27
N SER A 621 -27.31 -5.21 -8.72
CA SER A 621 -27.76 -5.22 -10.13
C SER A 621 -28.43 -3.90 -10.52
N SER A 622 -29.22 -3.29 -9.64
CA SER A 622 -29.83 -1.98 -9.87
C SER A 622 -28.80 -0.85 -10.00
N ARG A 623 -27.65 -1.03 -9.39
CA ARG A 623 -26.47 -0.12 -9.45
C ARG A 623 -25.54 -0.42 -10.64
N ARG A 624 -26.05 -1.03 -11.69
CA ARG A 624 -25.27 -1.46 -12.87
C ARG A 624 -24.17 -2.47 -12.53
N GLY A 625 -24.29 -3.15 -11.39
CA GLY A 625 -23.32 -4.13 -10.92
C GLY A 625 -23.40 -5.42 -11.75
N GLN A 626 -22.23 -5.93 -12.10
CA GLN A 626 -22.03 -7.22 -12.75
C GLN A 626 -21.66 -8.25 -11.68
N VAL A 627 -22.62 -9.08 -11.27
CA VAL A 627 -22.36 -10.13 -10.28
C VAL A 627 -21.49 -11.22 -10.91
N GLU A 628 -20.29 -11.42 -10.37
CA GLU A 628 -19.32 -12.39 -10.90
C GLU A 628 -19.40 -13.73 -10.19
N GLY A 629 -19.79 -13.74 -8.93
CA GLY A 629 -19.85 -14.96 -8.14
C GLY A 629 -20.62 -14.81 -6.84
N GLN A 630 -21.05 -15.95 -6.33
CA GLN A 630 -21.62 -16.08 -5.00
C GLN A 630 -21.06 -17.31 -4.32
N ALA A 631 -20.83 -17.23 -3.03
CA ALA A 631 -20.44 -18.36 -2.19
C ALA A 631 -21.29 -18.32 -0.92
N ILE A 632 -21.64 -19.50 -0.42
CA ILE A 632 -22.32 -19.65 0.85
C ILE A 632 -21.39 -20.43 1.77
N ASP A 633 -21.06 -19.86 2.91
CA ASP A 633 -20.18 -20.47 3.89
C ASP A 633 -20.82 -20.29 5.29
N ASP A 634 -21.20 -21.41 5.91
CA ASP A 634 -21.74 -21.51 7.27
C ASP A 634 -22.81 -20.46 7.63
N GLY A 635 -23.85 -20.33 6.77
CA GLY A 635 -24.97 -19.39 6.98
C GLY A 635 -24.67 -17.93 6.63
N THR A 636 -23.47 -17.64 6.13
CA THR A 636 -23.07 -16.34 5.58
C THR A 636 -22.90 -16.45 4.08
N SER A 637 -23.54 -15.56 3.35
CA SER A 637 -23.44 -15.47 1.90
C SER A 637 -22.47 -14.37 1.51
N LYS A 638 -21.57 -14.67 0.59
CA LYS A 638 -20.65 -13.72 -0.04
C LYS A 638 -21.05 -13.48 -1.49
N VAL A 639 -21.15 -12.23 -1.88
CA VAL A 639 -21.42 -11.80 -3.24
C VAL A 639 -20.26 -10.96 -3.75
N SER A 640 -19.65 -11.37 -4.86
CA SER A 640 -18.65 -10.59 -5.58
C SER A 640 -19.28 -9.95 -6.81
N SER A 641 -19.11 -8.65 -6.98
CA SER A 641 -19.65 -7.89 -8.09
C SER A 641 -18.70 -6.79 -8.55
N LYS A 642 -18.73 -6.43 -9.82
CA LYS A 642 -18.12 -5.21 -10.34
C LYS A 642 -19.17 -4.14 -10.49
N VAL A 643 -19.00 -3.00 -9.83
CA VAL A 643 -19.98 -1.90 -9.81
C VAL A 643 -19.28 -0.58 -10.11
N PRO A 644 -19.87 0.31 -10.94
CA PRO A 644 -19.31 1.63 -11.14
C PRO A 644 -19.24 2.42 -9.83
N LEU A 645 -18.15 3.12 -9.57
CA LEU A 645 -17.96 3.91 -8.34
C LEU A 645 -19.09 4.94 -8.15
N ALA A 646 -19.58 5.53 -9.26
CA ALA A 646 -20.67 6.50 -9.22
C ALA A 646 -21.95 5.97 -8.55
N GLU A 647 -22.19 4.66 -8.65
CA GLU A 647 -23.37 3.99 -8.12
C GLU A 647 -23.17 3.48 -6.67
N MET A 648 -21.95 3.57 -6.16
CA MET A 648 -21.62 3.06 -4.83
C MET A 648 -21.74 4.11 -3.72
N PHE A 649 -21.92 5.39 -4.06
CA PHE A 649 -22.10 6.42 -3.03
C PHE A 649 -23.35 6.15 -2.19
N GLY A 650 -23.17 6.18 -0.86
CA GLY A 650 -24.23 5.87 0.09
C GLY A 650 -24.58 4.39 0.25
N TYR A 651 -23.88 3.49 -0.46
CA TYR A 651 -24.15 2.05 -0.40
C TYR A 651 -24.05 1.46 1.02
N ALA A 652 -23.09 1.92 1.82
CA ALA A 652 -22.95 1.48 3.22
C ALA A 652 -24.23 1.67 4.04
N THR A 653 -24.90 2.80 3.86
CA THR A 653 -26.16 3.12 4.55
C THR A 653 -27.29 2.22 4.03
N GLU A 654 -27.38 2.05 2.73
CA GLU A 654 -28.40 1.21 2.09
C GLU A 654 -28.24 -0.27 2.49
N LEU A 655 -27.01 -0.80 2.43
CA LEU A 655 -26.71 -2.15 2.87
C LEU A 655 -27.11 -2.39 4.33
N ARG A 656 -26.73 -1.47 5.22
CA ARG A 656 -27.10 -1.55 6.65
C ARG A 656 -28.62 -1.55 6.86
N SER A 657 -29.32 -0.70 6.10
CA SER A 657 -30.79 -0.62 6.14
C SER A 657 -31.43 -1.94 5.69
N MET A 658 -31.03 -2.50 4.54
CA MET A 658 -31.63 -3.70 4.01
C MET A 658 -31.24 -4.99 4.78
N THR A 659 -30.10 -4.99 5.47
CA THR A 659 -29.58 -6.14 6.21
C THR A 659 -29.75 -6.03 7.73
N GLN A 660 -30.49 -5.03 8.21
CA GLN A 660 -30.65 -4.75 9.64
C GLN A 660 -29.31 -4.59 10.38
N GLY A 661 -28.33 -3.95 9.73
CA GLY A 661 -27.00 -3.73 10.28
C GLY A 661 -26.07 -4.94 10.23
N ARG A 662 -26.48 -6.07 9.67
CA ARG A 662 -25.71 -7.31 9.64
C ARG A 662 -24.83 -7.47 8.40
N GLY A 663 -25.05 -6.67 7.35
CA GLY A 663 -24.26 -6.68 6.14
C GLY A 663 -22.98 -5.87 6.28
N ILE A 664 -21.89 -6.46 5.80
CA ILE A 664 -20.61 -5.76 5.63
C ILE A 664 -20.20 -5.84 4.17
N PHE A 665 -19.47 -4.84 3.71
CA PHE A 665 -18.91 -4.87 2.36
C PHE A 665 -17.49 -4.31 2.35
N SER A 666 -16.74 -4.73 1.38
CA SER A 666 -15.47 -4.13 0.99
C SER A 666 -15.54 -3.74 -0.48
N MET A 667 -14.81 -2.71 -0.83
CA MET A 667 -14.78 -2.16 -2.18
C MET A 667 -13.35 -1.77 -2.51
N GLU A 668 -12.86 -2.26 -3.65
CA GLU A 668 -11.53 -1.91 -4.17
C GLU A 668 -11.61 -1.50 -5.63
N PHE A 669 -10.72 -0.61 -6.06
CA PHE A 669 -10.60 -0.26 -7.47
C PHE A 669 -10.18 -1.50 -8.27
N SER A 670 -10.90 -1.77 -9.36
CA SER A 670 -10.60 -2.89 -10.26
C SER A 670 -9.94 -2.41 -11.54
N HIS A 671 -10.65 -1.63 -12.34
CA HIS A 671 -10.19 -1.12 -13.63
C HIS A 671 -11.11 0.01 -14.11
N TYR A 672 -10.76 0.62 -15.24
CA TYR A 672 -11.64 1.55 -15.95
C TYR A 672 -12.40 0.83 -17.05
N GLU A 673 -13.71 1.12 -17.19
CA GLU A 673 -14.59 0.56 -18.23
C GLU A 673 -15.34 1.67 -18.97
N ASP A 674 -15.78 1.40 -20.21
CA ASP A 674 -16.49 2.37 -21.03
C ASP A 674 -17.83 2.75 -20.40
N VAL A 675 -18.04 4.05 -20.21
CA VAL A 675 -19.33 4.57 -19.70
C VAL A 675 -20.42 4.34 -20.75
N PRO A 676 -21.60 3.81 -20.37
CA PRO A 676 -22.73 3.70 -21.27
C PRO A 676 -23.08 5.05 -21.92
N ARG A 677 -23.42 5.04 -23.22
CA ARG A 677 -23.57 6.26 -24.03
C ARG A 677 -24.52 7.29 -23.44
N ASN A 678 -25.64 6.87 -22.89
CA ASN A 678 -26.64 7.75 -22.27
C ASN A 678 -26.09 8.45 -21.01
N VAL A 679 -25.27 7.74 -20.23
CA VAL A 679 -24.62 8.28 -19.02
C VAL A 679 -23.47 9.22 -19.40
N ALA A 680 -22.67 8.81 -20.40
CA ALA A 680 -21.58 9.63 -20.90
C ALA A 680 -22.06 10.99 -21.45
N GLU A 681 -23.14 11.00 -22.24
CA GLU A 681 -23.74 12.24 -22.76
C GLU A 681 -24.19 13.18 -21.64
N ALA A 682 -24.76 12.65 -20.55
CA ALA A 682 -25.14 13.45 -19.39
C ALA A 682 -23.93 14.06 -18.65
N ILE A 683 -22.85 13.27 -18.47
CA ILE A 683 -21.62 13.73 -17.83
C ILE A 683 -20.94 14.81 -18.67
N ILE A 684 -20.81 14.58 -19.98
CA ILE A 684 -20.19 15.53 -20.92
C ILE A 684 -20.96 16.85 -20.91
N SER A 685 -22.30 16.81 -21.00
CA SER A 685 -23.15 18.00 -20.99
C SER A 685 -23.01 18.80 -19.70
N LYS A 686 -22.93 18.12 -18.55
CA LYS A 686 -22.76 18.75 -17.24
C LYS A 686 -21.40 19.46 -17.14
N ASN A 687 -20.33 18.83 -17.63
CA ASN A 687 -18.99 19.40 -17.55
C ASN A 687 -18.71 20.51 -18.57
N GLN A 688 -19.45 20.51 -19.71
CA GLN A 688 -19.35 21.59 -20.70
C GLN A 688 -20.21 22.83 -20.37
N GLY A 689 -20.86 22.86 -19.21
CA GLY A 689 -21.66 24.01 -18.76
C GLY A 689 -22.99 24.20 -19.51
N ASN A 690 -23.46 23.19 -20.22
CA ASN A 690 -24.74 23.17 -20.92
C ASN A 690 -25.81 22.46 -20.07
N SER A 691 -26.08 22.95 -18.86
CA SER A 691 -27.20 22.48 -18.03
C SER A 691 -28.22 23.60 -17.82
#